data_d3c78394f75bf487ee7c25d67a9c4b3e
#
_entry.id   d3c78394f75bf487ee7c25d67a9c4b3e
#
_cell.length_a   1.000
_cell.length_b   1.000
_cell.length_c   1.000
_cell.angle_alpha   90.00
_cell.angle_beta   90.00
_cell.angle_gamma   90.00
#
_symmetry.space_group_name_H-M   'P 1'
#
loop_
_entity.id
_entity.type
_entity.pdbx_description
1 polymer ?
#
loop_
_entity_poly.entity_id
_entity_poly.type
_entity_poly.pdbx_seq_one_letter_code
_entity_poly.pdbx_strand_id
1 'polypeptide(L)'
;MGTNDQSEQTPEELQRAALLEEIAKPQYYNNRELSWLAFNERVLEEAEDEENPLLERLKFLAIFSSNLDEFFMVRVAGLQDQVRADFHKPENKSGLTPKEQLAKIAERTQALVRRQTEVYRYLIDECLPKENVFIKDFKDLQVEQKRYITELFEETIFPVLTPVAVDAYRPFPTLLGKTLNLLVMLEKNNNDAEHTTKVAIVQVPSVLDRFIKVPTKDNRTMFVLLEDVITSHIDHLFYGYKVKSSQAFRLTRNADLTIHEEGAQDLLSEIEKELKKRKWGVGSRLEVRDGEMKDDVLDYLLDEFEISESDVFKIDGPLDLTFMFPFVKTISVGLEHLQYESFIPQPPQDLDSDENIFEKALVQDLFFHHPYESFVPIVDFIMEAANDPSVLAIKQTLYRVSGNSPIIQALKQAAENGKQVTVLVELKARFDEENNVHWAKLLEQAGCLVIYGMNNLKTHSKITLVVRRRHGKIERFVHLGTGNYNDATAKIYTDMAIITSNKEFGIDATNFFNYLSGYTEKPEFHHLVVAPFDIRDEFIQLIDEEIECHKRHGNGFIRAKMNSLTDKDLMMKLYEASIAGVKIELIIRGICCIRPGVQGISENITVTSIVGRFLEHSRIFWFHHNGENKVFLSSADMMTRNMIKRVEILFPVYSPEIKNRIIKIMQLQFEDNQKARIQDSNGKYHYKEDHNGNKKINSQEIFLQEAIGQPTEE
;
A
#
# COMPACT_ATOMS: atom_id res chain seq x y z
N MET A 1 59.64 -0.57 15.73
CA MET A 1 59.18 0.75 16.22
C MET A 1 57.88 1.04 15.47
N GLY A 2 56.78 0.65 16.05
CA GLY A 2 55.45 0.97 15.52
C GLY A 2 55.03 2.31 16.07
N THR A 3 54.85 3.27 15.21
CA THR A 3 54.23 4.56 15.58
C THR A 3 52.73 4.31 15.67
N ASN A 4 52.22 4.33 16.90
CA ASN A 4 50.77 4.48 17.15
C ASN A 4 50.38 5.88 16.69
N ASP A 5 49.78 5.97 15.53
CA ASP A 5 49.11 7.16 15.03
C ASP A 5 47.68 7.20 15.65
N GLN A 6 47.61 7.56 16.94
CA GLN A 6 46.37 8.03 17.55
C GLN A 6 46.27 9.50 17.15
N SER A 7 45.57 9.77 16.02
CA SER A 7 45.13 11.11 15.68
C SER A 7 44.22 11.60 16.82
N GLU A 8 44.65 12.56 17.61
CA GLU A 8 43.82 13.25 18.61
C GLU A 8 42.64 13.88 17.88
N GLN A 9 41.41 13.43 18.20
CA GLN A 9 40.19 13.99 17.66
C GLN A 9 40.07 15.46 18.05
N THR A 10 39.70 16.30 17.11
CA THR A 10 39.48 17.72 17.39
C THR A 10 38.30 17.93 18.35
N PRO A 11 38.24 19.03 19.10
CA PRO A 11 37.07 19.34 19.94
C PRO A 11 35.74 19.34 19.20
N GLU A 12 35.72 19.75 17.91
CA GLU A 12 34.55 19.74 17.05
C GLU A 12 34.11 18.31 16.69
N GLU A 13 35.06 17.41 16.39
CA GLU A 13 34.77 15.99 16.15
C GLU A 13 34.21 15.29 17.39
N LEU A 14 34.74 15.60 18.58
CA LEU A 14 34.24 15.08 19.85
C LEU A 14 32.82 15.59 20.15
N GLN A 15 32.56 16.87 19.92
CA GLN A 15 31.22 17.46 20.09
C GLN A 15 30.21 16.85 19.12
N ARG A 16 30.59 16.65 17.87
CA ARG A 16 29.74 15.99 16.86
C ARG A 16 29.48 14.52 17.23
N ALA A 17 30.47 13.78 17.67
CA ALA A 17 30.32 12.40 18.12
C ALA A 17 29.30 12.30 19.28
N ALA A 18 29.42 13.18 20.28
CA ALA A 18 28.49 13.25 21.41
C ALA A 18 27.05 13.58 20.96
N LEU A 19 26.91 14.50 20.00
CA LEU A 19 25.61 14.82 19.42
C LEU A 19 25.00 13.61 18.70
N LEU A 20 25.77 12.89 17.87
CA LEU A 20 25.31 11.70 17.15
C LEU A 20 24.90 10.58 18.11
N GLU A 21 25.63 10.42 19.22
CA GLU A 21 25.28 9.47 20.29
C GLU A 21 23.94 9.85 20.96
N GLU A 22 23.72 11.14 21.22
CA GLU A 22 22.47 11.62 21.80
C GLU A 22 21.29 11.38 20.88
N ILE A 23 21.35 11.86 19.64
CA ILE A 23 20.24 11.74 18.70
C ILE A 23 19.98 10.29 18.21
N ALA A 24 20.92 9.36 18.46
CA ALA A 24 20.73 7.94 18.16
C ALA A 24 19.85 7.21 19.18
N LYS A 25 19.55 7.83 20.33
CA LYS A 25 18.80 7.18 21.43
C LYS A 25 17.36 6.82 21.03
N PRO A 26 16.87 5.65 21.46
CA PRO A 26 15.54 5.12 21.07
C PRO A 26 14.36 6.05 21.39
N GLN A 27 14.49 6.89 22.42
CA GLN A 27 13.44 7.82 22.86
C GLN A 27 13.03 8.85 21.80
N TYR A 28 13.86 9.10 20.80
CA TYR A 28 13.60 10.05 19.72
C TYR A 28 12.95 9.41 18.49
N TYR A 29 12.63 8.12 18.54
CA TYR A 29 12.07 7.40 17.40
C TYR A 29 10.78 6.69 17.75
N ASN A 30 9.87 6.68 16.79
CA ASN A 30 8.67 5.83 16.82
C ASN A 30 9.00 4.41 16.37
N ASN A 31 8.35 3.42 16.97
CA ASN A 31 8.38 2.06 16.44
C ASN A 31 7.69 2.01 15.07
N ARG A 32 8.30 1.30 14.13
CA ARG A 32 7.84 1.19 12.76
C ARG A 32 6.45 0.58 12.64
N GLU A 33 6.17 -0.50 13.37
CA GLU A 33 4.91 -1.22 13.27
C GLU A 33 3.76 -0.47 13.96
N LEU A 34 4.04 0.17 15.09
CA LEU A 34 3.07 1.05 15.76
C LEU A 34 2.76 2.29 14.94
N SER A 35 3.75 2.84 14.24
CA SER A 35 3.53 3.94 13.29
C SER A 35 2.68 3.50 12.09
N TRP A 36 2.83 2.25 11.64
CA TRP A 36 1.96 1.68 10.61
C TRP A 36 0.51 1.56 11.10
N LEU A 37 0.29 1.11 12.35
CA LEU A 37 -1.05 1.07 12.94
C LEU A 37 -1.66 2.47 13.05
N ALA A 38 -0.86 3.48 13.41
CA ALA A 38 -1.30 4.88 13.42
C ALA A 38 -1.69 5.38 12.01
N PHE A 39 -1.03 4.88 10.94
CA PHE A 39 -1.49 5.14 9.57
C PHE A 39 -2.85 4.49 9.31
N ASN A 40 -3.03 3.21 9.65
CA ASN A 40 -4.30 2.53 9.42
C ASN A 40 -5.44 3.11 10.29
N GLU A 41 -5.11 3.68 11.45
CA GLU A 41 -6.07 4.47 12.25
C GLU A 41 -6.57 5.69 11.49
N ARG A 42 -5.69 6.45 10.80
CA ARG A 42 -6.10 7.58 9.95
C ARG A 42 -7.00 7.15 8.78
N VAL A 43 -6.84 5.92 8.29
CA VAL A 43 -7.76 5.33 7.31
C VAL A 43 -9.14 5.06 7.94
N LEU A 44 -9.18 4.59 9.19
CA LEU A 44 -10.44 4.39 9.93
C LEU A 44 -11.14 5.71 10.22
N GLU A 45 -10.40 6.78 10.55
CA GLU A 45 -10.93 8.12 10.75
C GLU A 45 -11.68 8.65 9.51
N GLU A 46 -11.27 8.28 8.29
CA GLU A 46 -12.03 8.62 7.08
C GLU A 46 -13.41 7.92 7.02
N ALA A 47 -13.55 6.74 7.64
CA ALA A 47 -14.85 6.09 7.79
C ALA A 47 -15.73 6.77 8.87
N GLU A 48 -15.13 7.42 9.85
CA GLU A 48 -15.80 8.17 10.89
C GLU A 48 -16.22 9.59 10.45
N ASP A 49 -15.45 10.18 9.54
CA ASP A 49 -15.66 11.55 9.06
C ASP A 49 -17.00 11.68 8.32
N GLU A 50 -17.92 12.45 8.90
CA GLU A 50 -19.26 12.67 8.35
C GLU A 50 -19.26 13.58 7.12
N GLU A 51 -18.18 14.31 6.84
CA GLU A 51 -18.02 15.07 5.60
C GLU A 51 -17.77 14.15 4.40
N ASN A 52 -17.32 12.92 4.63
CA ASN A 52 -17.20 11.93 3.56
C ASN A 52 -18.58 11.34 3.18
N PRO A 53 -18.85 11.12 1.88
CA PRO A 53 -20.07 10.46 1.43
C PRO A 53 -20.24 9.08 2.06
N LEU A 54 -21.46 8.68 2.40
CA LEU A 54 -21.75 7.46 3.16
C LEU A 54 -21.15 6.20 2.54
N LEU A 55 -21.24 6.02 1.23
CA LEU A 55 -20.71 4.84 0.55
C LEU A 55 -19.17 4.82 0.52
N GLU A 56 -18.52 5.98 0.57
CA GLU A 56 -17.07 6.06 0.70
C GLU A 56 -16.61 5.68 2.11
N ARG A 57 -17.37 6.08 3.14
CA ARG A 57 -17.10 5.66 4.53
C ARG A 57 -17.12 4.13 4.67
N LEU A 58 -18.05 3.43 4.00
CA LEU A 58 -18.08 1.96 3.93
C LEU A 58 -16.85 1.38 3.22
N LYS A 59 -16.37 2.03 2.15
CA LYS A 59 -15.14 1.62 1.47
C LYS A 59 -13.91 1.78 2.38
N PHE A 60 -13.85 2.85 3.19
CA PHE A 60 -12.75 3.04 4.14
C PHE A 60 -12.72 1.96 5.23
N LEU A 61 -13.86 1.44 5.68
CA LEU A 61 -13.91 0.25 6.55
C LEU A 61 -13.29 -0.98 5.88
N ALA A 62 -13.58 -1.19 4.59
CA ALA A 62 -13.00 -2.30 3.83
C ALA A 62 -11.50 -2.13 3.62
N ILE A 63 -11.04 -0.90 3.33
CA ILE A 63 -9.60 -0.58 3.20
C ILE A 63 -8.87 -0.85 4.51
N PHE A 64 -9.43 -0.43 5.65
CA PHE A 64 -8.86 -0.69 6.97
C PHE A 64 -8.68 -2.19 7.22
N SER A 65 -9.71 -3.02 6.93
CA SER A 65 -9.64 -4.48 7.06
C SER A 65 -8.61 -5.10 6.14
N SER A 66 -8.59 -4.70 4.87
CA SER A 66 -7.62 -5.19 3.88
C SER A 66 -6.19 -4.86 4.28
N ASN A 67 -5.95 -3.66 4.79
CA ASN A 67 -4.65 -3.23 5.30
C ASN A 67 -4.21 -4.08 6.51
N LEU A 68 -5.12 -4.36 7.45
CA LEU A 68 -4.83 -5.25 8.59
C LEU A 68 -4.49 -6.66 8.14
N ASP A 69 -5.22 -7.21 7.16
CA ASP A 69 -4.90 -8.52 6.60
C ASP A 69 -3.45 -8.57 6.10
N GLU A 70 -3.03 -7.60 5.29
CA GLU A 70 -1.66 -7.53 4.79
C GLU A 70 -0.64 -7.39 5.94
N PHE A 71 -0.95 -6.56 6.92
CA PHE A 71 -0.08 -6.34 8.08
C PHE A 71 0.15 -7.63 8.88
N PHE A 72 -0.90 -8.40 9.14
CA PHE A 72 -0.80 -9.69 9.84
C PHE A 72 -0.16 -10.77 8.99
N MET A 73 -0.45 -10.81 7.69
CA MET A 73 0.14 -11.78 6.76
C MET A 73 1.65 -11.65 6.61
N VAL A 74 2.20 -10.47 6.87
CA VAL A 74 3.59 -10.16 6.56
C VAL A 74 4.36 -9.68 7.77
N ARG A 75 3.90 -8.61 8.41
CA ARG A 75 4.70 -7.94 9.46
C ARG A 75 4.59 -8.62 10.81
N VAL A 76 3.35 -8.88 11.24
CA VAL A 76 3.11 -9.61 12.50
C VAL A 76 3.63 -11.02 12.39
N ALA A 77 3.34 -11.73 11.29
CA ALA A 77 3.86 -13.07 11.04
C ALA A 77 5.40 -13.11 11.11
N GLY A 78 6.09 -12.14 10.51
CA GLY A 78 7.57 -12.06 10.60
C GLY A 78 8.10 -11.81 12.02
N LEU A 79 7.38 -11.03 12.86
CA LEU A 79 7.74 -10.85 14.27
C LEU A 79 7.47 -12.13 15.08
N GLN A 80 6.36 -12.83 14.80
CA GLN A 80 6.06 -14.12 15.44
C GLN A 80 7.12 -15.16 15.11
N ASP A 81 7.60 -15.22 13.85
CA ASP A 81 8.69 -16.12 13.44
C ASP A 81 9.99 -15.78 14.19
N GLN A 82 10.31 -14.50 14.40
CA GLN A 82 11.46 -14.10 15.21
C GLN A 82 11.33 -14.58 16.67
N VAL A 83 10.15 -14.45 17.27
CA VAL A 83 9.91 -14.93 18.64
C VAL A 83 10.01 -16.46 18.73
N ARG A 84 9.46 -17.21 17.75
CA ARG A 84 9.60 -18.68 17.66
C ARG A 84 11.05 -19.12 17.51
N ALA A 85 11.87 -18.30 16.82
CA ALA A 85 13.32 -18.52 16.65
C ALA A 85 14.16 -18.03 17.85
N ASP A 86 13.53 -17.67 18.96
CA ASP A 86 14.18 -17.15 20.17
C ASP A 86 15.07 -15.91 19.95
N PHE A 87 14.65 -15.04 19.03
CA PHE A 87 15.36 -13.82 18.68
C PHE A 87 14.93 -12.66 19.59
N HIS A 88 15.87 -12.12 20.37
CA HIS A 88 15.63 -11.10 21.41
C HIS A 88 16.26 -9.73 21.11
N LYS A 89 16.97 -9.60 19.99
CA LYS A 89 17.67 -8.33 19.70
C LYS A 89 16.64 -7.21 19.48
N PRO A 90 16.76 -6.09 20.24
CA PRO A 90 15.93 -4.92 20.03
C PRO A 90 16.12 -4.33 18.62
N GLU A 91 15.05 -3.79 18.05
CA GLU A 91 15.14 -3.08 16.79
C GLU A 91 15.84 -1.71 16.97
N ASN A 92 16.44 -1.19 15.91
CA ASN A 92 17.42 -0.10 15.99
C ASN A 92 16.84 1.33 16.12
N LYS A 93 15.52 1.48 16.26
CA LYS A 93 14.83 2.77 16.41
C LYS A 93 14.28 2.92 17.82
N SER A 94 13.11 2.36 18.09
CA SER A 94 12.45 2.43 19.39
C SER A 94 13.04 1.51 20.46
N GLY A 95 13.96 0.62 20.10
CA GLY A 95 14.61 -0.30 21.03
C GLY A 95 13.72 -1.44 21.54
N LEU A 96 12.55 -1.67 20.94
CA LEU A 96 11.64 -2.75 21.34
C LEU A 96 12.11 -4.09 20.79
N THR A 97 12.05 -5.13 21.61
CA THR A 97 12.24 -6.53 21.20
C THR A 97 11.04 -7.01 20.37
N PRO A 98 11.17 -8.09 19.57
CA PRO A 98 10.02 -8.64 18.83
C PRO A 98 8.82 -8.97 19.72
N LYS A 99 9.05 -9.53 20.91
CA LYS A 99 7.99 -9.85 21.87
C LYS A 99 7.27 -8.60 22.40
N GLU A 100 8.01 -7.55 22.73
CA GLU A 100 7.42 -6.28 23.18
C GLU A 100 6.64 -5.58 22.05
N GLN A 101 7.15 -5.67 20.81
CA GLN A 101 6.43 -5.17 19.66
C GLN A 101 5.10 -5.89 19.47
N LEU A 102 5.08 -7.24 19.51
CA LEU A 102 3.85 -8.03 19.38
C LEU A 102 2.83 -7.68 20.46
N ALA A 103 3.24 -7.54 21.71
CA ALA A 103 2.34 -7.17 22.81
C ALA A 103 1.67 -5.81 22.57
N LYS A 104 2.45 -4.79 22.17
CA LYS A 104 1.92 -3.44 21.86
C LYS A 104 1.06 -3.43 20.59
N ILE A 105 1.42 -4.22 19.58
CA ILE A 105 0.62 -4.40 18.36
C ILE A 105 -0.73 -5.01 18.68
N ALA A 106 -0.78 -6.08 19.50
CA ALA A 106 -2.02 -6.74 19.89
C ALA A 106 -2.95 -5.77 20.63
N GLU A 107 -2.45 -5.07 21.65
CA GLU A 107 -3.21 -4.07 22.42
C GLU A 107 -3.80 -2.99 21.50
N ARG A 108 -2.96 -2.39 20.64
CA ARG A 108 -3.38 -1.31 19.75
C ARG A 108 -4.38 -1.80 18.70
N THR A 109 -4.14 -2.97 18.11
CA THR A 109 -5.01 -3.53 17.08
C THR A 109 -6.37 -3.89 17.65
N GLN A 110 -6.45 -4.49 18.86
CA GLN A 110 -7.71 -4.78 19.50
C GLN A 110 -8.55 -3.52 19.75
N ALA A 111 -7.91 -2.42 20.16
CA ALA A 111 -8.60 -1.14 20.31
C ALA A 111 -9.15 -0.60 18.98
N LEU A 112 -8.36 -0.66 17.90
CA LEU A 112 -8.76 -0.22 16.57
C LEU A 112 -9.86 -1.08 15.96
N VAL A 113 -9.83 -2.39 16.16
CA VAL A 113 -10.86 -3.32 15.68
C VAL A 113 -12.19 -3.08 16.39
N ARG A 114 -12.19 -2.84 17.71
CA ARG A 114 -13.42 -2.43 18.42
C ARG A 114 -14.00 -1.15 17.85
N ARG A 115 -13.20 -0.13 17.68
CA ARG A 115 -13.60 1.14 17.06
C ARG A 115 -14.14 0.97 15.64
N GLN A 116 -13.50 0.12 14.82
CA GLN A 116 -14.00 -0.25 13.48
C GLN A 116 -15.40 -0.88 13.55
N THR A 117 -15.63 -1.77 14.50
CA THR A 117 -16.93 -2.43 14.68
C THR A 117 -18.01 -1.45 15.10
N GLU A 118 -17.69 -0.52 16.00
CA GLU A 118 -18.62 0.56 16.42
C GLU A 118 -19.00 1.43 15.21
N VAL A 119 -18.03 1.83 14.38
CA VAL A 119 -18.28 2.59 13.14
C VAL A 119 -19.13 1.77 12.16
N TYR A 120 -18.81 0.48 11.97
CA TYR A 120 -19.60 -0.40 11.12
C TYR A 120 -21.07 -0.43 11.56
N ARG A 121 -21.33 -0.67 12.85
CA ARG A 121 -22.70 -0.68 13.39
C ARG A 121 -23.41 0.64 13.17
N TYR A 122 -22.76 1.76 13.45
CA TYR A 122 -23.35 3.09 13.22
C TYR A 122 -23.74 3.29 11.75
N LEU A 123 -22.85 2.93 10.82
CA LEU A 123 -23.14 3.09 9.39
C LEU A 123 -24.23 2.16 8.88
N ILE A 124 -24.29 0.90 9.36
CA ILE A 124 -25.26 -0.11 8.92
C ILE A 124 -26.62 0.07 9.60
N ASP A 125 -26.64 0.35 10.90
CA ASP A 125 -27.87 0.36 11.68
C ASP A 125 -28.55 1.74 11.72
N GLU A 126 -27.78 2.84 11.59
CA GLU A 126 -28.30 4.19 11.71
C GLU A 126 -28.25 5.00 10.41
N CYS A 127 -27.22 4.82 9.57
CA CYS A 127 -27.04 5.64 8.37
C CYS A 127 -27.70 5.02 7.13
N LEU A 128 -27.39 3.78 6.78
CA LEU A 128 -27.96 3.11 5.60
C LEU A 128 -29.48 2.98 5.62
N PRO A 129 -30.15 2.74 6.76
CA PRO A 129 -31.62 2.73 6.83
C PRO A 129 -32.29 4.02 6.39
N LYS A 130 -31.64 5.18 6.53
CA LYS A 130 -32.15 6.47 6.03
C LYS A 130 -32.26 6.49 4.50
N GLU A 131 -31.44 5.68 3.84
CA GLU A 131 -31.40 5.49 2.39
C GLU A 131 -32.18 4.24 1.94
N ASN A 132 -33.02 3.68 2.82
CA ASN A 132 -33.82 2.47 2.58
C ASN A 132 -32.99 1.21 2.26
N VAL A 133 -31.73 1.13 2.70
CA VAL A 133 -30.85 -0.02 2.58
C VAL A 133 -30.64 -0.67 3.94
N PHE A 134 -30.82 -1.98 4.03
CA PHE A 134 -30.77 -2.73 5.27
C PHE A 134 -29.93 -4.00 5.11
N ILE A 135 -29.08 -4.30 6.10
CA ILE A 135 -28.50 -5.62 6.34
C ILE A 135 -29.17 -6.17 7.59
N LYS A 136 -29.79 -7.34 7.52
CA LYS A 136 -30.54 -7.95 8.62
C LYS A 136 -30.03 -9.36 8.91
N ASP A 137 -30.11 -9.78 10.16
CA ASP A 137 -29.93 -11.17 10.54
C ASP A 137 -31.06 -12.02 9.98
N PHE A 138 -30.80 -13.26 9.61
CA PHE A 138 -31.83 -14.18 9.13
C PHE A 138 -32.99 -14.34 10.14
N LYS A 139 -32.69 -14.35 11.44
CA LYS A 139 -33.72 -14.46 12.52
C LYS A 139 -34.75 -13.33 12.49
N ASP A 140 -34.38 -12.13 12.04
CA ASP A 140 -35.20 -10.91 12.06
C ASP A 140 -36.05 -10.75 10.77
N LEU A 141 -35.90 -11.65 9.81
CA LEU A 141 -36.69 -11.65 8.59
C LEU A 141 -38.14 -12.05 8.83
N GLN A 142 -39.06 -11.53 8.00
CA GLN A 142 -40.46 -11.94 7.97
C GLN A 142 -40.62 -13.36 7.46
N VAL A 143 -41.76 -14.01 7.79
CA VAL A 143 -42.01 -15.42 7.45
C VAL A 143 -41.87 -15.70 5.93
N GLU A 144 -42.41 -14.81 5.07
CA GLU A 144 -42.31 -14.94 3.62
C GLU A 144 -40.86 -14.81 3.12
N GLN A 145 -40.11 -13.91 3.72
CA GLN A 145 -38.71 -13.69 3.41
C GLN A 145 -37.84 -14.90 3.86
N LYS A 146 -38.12 -15.43 5.06
CA LYS A 146 -37.43 -16.65 5.55
C LYS A 146 -37.69 -17.82 4.60
N ARG A 147 -38.95 -17.98 4.14
CA ARG A 147 -39.28 -19.04 3.18
C ARG A 147 -38.49 -18.89 1.88
N TYR A 148 -38.45 -17.69 1.31
CA TYR A 148 -37.66 -17.42 0.11
C TYR A 148 -36.17 -17.73 0.29
N ILE A 149 -35.57 -17.31 1.39
CA ILE A 149 -34.17 -17.58 1.67
C ILE A 149 -33.92 -19.07 1.93
N THR A 150 -34.86 -19.78 2.56
CA THR A 150 -34.77 -21.25 2.76
C THR A 150 -34.83 -21.98 1.41
N GLU A 151 -35.74 -21.61 0.51
CA GLU A 151 -35.81 -22.16 -0.84
C GLU A 151 -34.50 -21.90 -1.62
N LEU A 152 -33.97 -20.67 -1.53
CA LEU A 152 -32.68 -20.31 -2.14
C LEU A 152 -31.52 -21.09 -1.53
N PHE A 153 -31.54 -21.32 -0.21
CA PHE A 153 -30.54 -22.16 0.46
C PHE A 153 -30.56 -23.58 -0.09
N GLU A 154 -31.71 -24.21 -0.17
CA GLU A 154 -31.84 -25.58 -0.64
C GLU A 154 -31.45 -25.74 -2.12
N GLU A 155 -31.83 -24.79 -2.99
CA GLU A 155 -31.58 -24.87 -4.41
C GLU A 155 -30.19 -24.44 -4.86
N THR A 156 -29.60 -23.45 -4.17
CA THR A 156 -28.38 -22.78 -4.64
C THR A 156 -27.21 -22.91 -3.70
N ILE A 157 -27.43 -22.76 -2.37
CA ILE A 157 -26.33 -22.70 -1.40
C ILE A 157 -25.95 -24.10 -0.92
N PHE A 158 -26.93 -24.90 -0.51
CA PHE A 158 -26.71 -26.25 0.02
C PHE A 158 -25.89 -27.15 -0.91
N PRO A 159 -26.14 -27.21 -2.25
CA PRO A 159 -25.35 -28.04 -3.16
C PRO A 159 -23.88 -27.65 -3.27
N VAL A 160 -23.52 -26.43 -2.89
CA VAL A 160 -22.15 -25.91 -2.95
C VAL A 160 -21.38 -26.18 -1.66
N LEU A 161 -22.08 -26.44 -0.55
CA LEU A 161 -21.49 -26.67 0.74
C LEU A 161 -20.90 -28.07 0.87
N THR A 162 -19.72 -28.16 1.47
CA THR A 162 -19.07 -29.44 1.76
C THR A 162 -18.62 -29.45 3.23
N PRO A 163 -19.38 -30.09 4.13
CA PRO A 163 -18.96 -30.24 5.52
C PRO A 163 -17.81 -31.25 5.60
N VAL A 164 -16.75 -30.87 6.31
CA VAL A 164 -15.59 -31.74 6.58
C VAL A 164 -15.62 -32.15 8.04
N ALA A 165 -15.91 -33.43 8.27
CA ALA A 165 -15.82 -33.98 9.62
C ALA A 165 -14.37 -34.15 10.08
N VAL A 166 -14.08 -33.87 11.35
CA VAL A 166 -12.76 -34.03 11.95
C VAL A 166 -12.79 -35.27 12.90
N ASP A 167 -11.99 -36.27 12.58
CA ASP A 167 -11.84 -37.49 13.37
C ASP A 167 -10.46 -38.14 13.14
N ALA A 168 -10.19 -39.28 13.74
CA ALA A 168 -8.93 -40.00 13.64
C ALA A 168 -8.53 -40.36 12.18
N TYR A 169 -9.50 -40.48 11.28
CA TYR A 169 -9.25 -40.76 9.82
C TYR A 169 -9.25 -39.52 8.98
N ARG A 170 -9.78 -38.41 9.47
CA ARG A 170 -9.89 -37.12 8.81
C ARG A 170 -9.42 -36.07 9.80
N PRO A 171 -8.09 -35.78 9.79
CA PRO A 171 -7.52 -34.73 10.63
C PRO A 171 -8.12 -33.36 10.27
N PHE A 172 -7.91 -32.38 11.14
CA PHE A 172 -8.37 -31.02 10.89
C PHE A 172 -7.93 -30.55 9.50
N PRO A 173 -8.87 -30.04 8.64
CA PRO A 173 -8.53 -29.66 7.29
C PRO A 173 -7.58 -28.46 7.28
N THR A 174 -6.62 -28.48 6.38
CA THR A 174 -5.79 -27.31 6.15
C THR A 174 -6.61 -26.22 5.46
N LEU A 175 -6.98 -25.19 6.21
CA LEU A 175 -7.79 -24.09 5.71
C LEU A 175 -6.92 -23.02 5.02
N LEU A 176 -7.41 -22.48 3.92
CA LEU A 176 -6.78 -21.35 3.26
C LEU A 176 -6.85 -20.11 4.13
N GLY A 177 -5.79 -19.28 4.10
CA GLY A 177 -5.79 -17.99 4.78
C GLY A 177 -6.89 -17.07 4.30
N LYS A 178 -7.50 -16.33 5.23
CA LYS A 178 -8.58 -15.35 5.03
C LYS A 178 -9.95 -15.94 4.64
N THR A 179 -10.10 -17.25 4.56
CA THR A 179 -11.42 -17.86 4.35
C THR A 179 -12.27 -17.76 5.59
N LEU A 180 -13.56 -17.52 5.40
CA LEU A 180 -14.55 -17.58 6.47
C LEU A 180 -15.04 -19.02 6.63
N ASN A 181 -15.06 -19.54 7.86
CA ASN A 181 -15.39 -20.90 8.17
C ASN A 181 -16.33 -20.97 9.36
N LEU A 182 -17.15 -22.01 9.41
CA LEU A 182 -17.97 -22.35 10.56
C LEU A 182 -17.41 -23.61 11.21
N LEU A 183 -17.11 -23.56 12.50
CA LEU A 183 -16.83 -24.74 13.31
C LEU A 183 -18.15 -25.22 13.91
N VAL A 184 -18.51 -26.48 13.65
CA VAL A 184 -19.78 -27.06 14.03
C VAL A 184 -19.52 -28.18 15.04
N MET A 185 -20.12 -28.07 16.23
CA MET A 185 -20.09 -29.08 17.26
C MET A 185 -21.33 -29.98 17.16
N LEU A 186 -21.11 -31.28 17.05
CA LEU A 186 -22.14 -32.27 16.77
C LEU A 186 -22.25 -33.29 17.91
N GLU A 187 -23.47 -33.72 18.23
CA GLU A 187 -23.77 -34.81 19.13
C GLU A 187 -24.57 -35.89 18.41
N LYS A 188 -24.24 -37.15 18.61
CA LYS A 188 -24.97 -38.24 17.95
C LYS A 188 -26.36 -38.41 18.58
N ASN A 189 -27.39 -38.60 17.77
CA ASN A 189 -28.80 -38.71 18.22
C ASN A 189 -29.13 -40.04 18.95
N ASN A 190 -28.15 -40.89 19.28
CA ASN A 190 -28.42 -42.19 19.91
C ASN A 190 -28.21 -42.11 21.43
N ASN A 191 -29.07 -42.82 22.16
CA ASN A 191 -29.05 -42.99 23.65
C ASN A 191 -27.85 -43.80 24.19
N ASP A 192 -26.80 -44.03 23.41
CA ASP A 192 -25.61 -44.75 23.88
C ASP A 192 -24.78 -43.88 24.82
N ALA A 193 -24.33 -44.46 25.91
CA ALA A 193 -23.77 -43.81 27.08
C ALA A 193 -22.41 -43.08 26.89
N GLU A 194 -21.88 -43.00 25.67
CA GLU A 194 -20.72 -42.19 25.33
C GLU A 194 -21.15 -40.95 24.54
N HIS A 195 -21.32 -39.83 25.25
CA HIS A 195 -21.50 -38.52 24.64
C HIS A 195 -20.19 -38.07 23.94
N THR A 196 -19.87 -38.65 22.78
CA THR A 196 -18.73 -38.20 21.96
C THR A 196 -19.14 -37.01 21.12
N THR A 197 -18.71 -35.82 21.52
CA THR A 197 -18.82 -34.63 20.72
C THR A 197 -17.93 -34.76 19.47
N LYS A 198 -18.50 -34.53 18.30
CA LYS A 198 -17.76 -34.49 17.03
C LYS A 198 -17.64 -33.07 16.50
N VAL A 199 -16.59 -32.82 15.77
CA VAL A 199 -16.30 -31.54 15.17
C VAL A 199 -16.43 -31.67 13.66
N ALA A 200 -17.01 -30.66 13.03
CA ALA A 200 -16.99 -30.50 11.57
C ALA A 200 -16.68 -29.04 11.20
N ILE A 201 -16.08 -28.85 10.07
CA ILE A 201 -15.80 -27.53 9.48
C ILE A 201 -16.66 -27.36 8.22
N VAL A 202 -17.30 -26.20 8.11
CA VAL A 202 -18.02 -25.79 6.90
C VAL A 202 -17.43 -24.48 6.44
N GLN A 203 -16.77 -24.50 5.28
CA GLN A 203 -16.25 -23.26 4.69
C GLN A 203 -17.39 -22.49 4.05
N VAL A 204 -17.46 -21.18 4.29
CA VAL A 204 -18.36 -20.27 3.59
C VAL A 204 -17.81 -20.07 2.16
N PRO A 205 -18.54 -20.47 1.10
CA PRO A 205 -18.00 -20.51 -0.24
C PRO A 205 -17.84 -19.09 -0.82
N SER A 206 -16.61 -18.73 -1.20
CA SER A 206 -16.30 -17.43 -1.83
C SER A 206 -16.78 -17.31 -3.30
N VAL A 207 -17.26 -18.40 -3.88
CA VAL A 207 -17.86 -18.41 -5.24
C VAL A 207 -19.28 -17.84 -5.23
N LEU A 208 -19.94 -17.79 -4.08
CA LEU A 208 -21.25 -17.17 -3.87
C LEU A 208 -21.07 -15.75 -3.32
N ASP A 209 -22.02 -14.87 -3.67
CA ASP A 209 -22.06 -13.52 -3.10
C ASP A 209 -22.29 -13.61 -1.58
N ARG A 210 -21.49 -12.86 -0.82
CA ARG A 210 -21.57 -12.88 0.65
C ARG A 210 -22.82 -12.20 1.20
N PHE A 211 -23.44 -11.32 0.42
CA PHE A 211 -24.67 -10.62 0.77
C PHE A 211 -25.78 -11.01 -0.21
N ILE A 212 -26.86 -11.53 0.35
CA ILE A 212 -27.98 -12.09 -0.41
C ILE A 212 -29.14 -11.10 -0.35
N LYS A 213 -29.65 -10.67 -1.50
CA LYS A 213 -30.79 -9.77 -1.58
C LYS A 213 -32.08 -10.49 -1.18
N VAL A 214 -32.81 -9.86 -0.27
CA VAL A 214 -34.09 -10.37 0.25
C VAL A 214 -35.24 -9.62 -0.45
N PRO A 215 -36.29 -10.31 -0.97
CA PRO A 215 -37.45 -9.66 -1.56
C PRO A 215 -38.20 -8.77 -0.55
N THR A 216 -38.57 -7.58 -1.00
CA THR A 216 -39.36 -6.61 -0.22
C THR A 216 -40.58 -6.19 -1.03
N LYS A 217 -41.69 -5.84 -0.33
CA LYS A 217 -42.95 -5.38 -0.96
C LYS A 217 -42.97 -3.86 -1.16
N ASP A 218 -41.95 -3.17 -0.71
CA ASP A 218 -41.83 -1.71 -0.72
C ASP A 218 -40.47 -1.29 -1.33
N ASN A 219 -40.15 0.02 -1.26
CA ASN A 219 -38.91 0.56 -1.83
C ASN A 219 -37.66 0.25 -1.00
N ARG A 220 -37.72 -0.64 0.01
CA ARG A 220 -36.55 -1.03 0.78
C ARG A 220 -35.69 -2.04 0.02
N THR A 221 -34.39 -1.85 0.08
CA THR A 221 -33.41 -2.83 -0.37
C THR A 221 -32.84 -3.55 0.85
N MET A 222 -33.03 -4.85 0.93
CA MET A 222 -32.67 -5.63 2.12
C MET A 222 -31.70 -6.77 1.75
N PHE A 223 -30.75 -7.01 2.63
CA PHE A 223 -29.76 -8.08 2.47
C PHE A 223 -29.63 -8.88 3.77
N VAL A 224 -29.19 -10.14 3.62
CA VAL A 224 -28.69 -11.01 4.69
C VAL A 224 -27.31 -11.53 4.32
N LEU A 225 -26.47 -11.82 5.32
CA LEU A 225 -25.15 -12.37 5.05
C LEU A 225 -25.22 -13.89 4.81
N LEU A 226 -24.39 -14.38 3.91
CA LEU A 226 -24.35 -15.79 3.52
C LEU A 226 -24.02 -16.70 4.71
N GLU A 227 -23.08 -16.30 5.57
CA GLU A 227 -22.74 -17.07 6.77
C GLU A 227 -23.89 -17.19 7.76
N ASP A 228 -24.77 -16.19 7.88
CA ASP A 228 -25.92 -16.23 8.76
C ASP A 228 -27.03 -17.15 8.19
N VAL A 229 -27.19 -17.16 6.86
CA VAL A 229 -28.08 -18.11 6.18
C VAL A 229 -27.59 -19.55 6.37
N ILE A 230 -26.29 -19.80 6.15
CA ILE A 230 -25.72 -21.15 6.35
C ILE A 230 -25.87 -21.59 7.80
N THR A 231 -25.54 -20.71 8.76
CA THR A 231 -25.67 -21.00 10.21
C THR A 231 -27.12 -21.33 10.59
N SER A 232 -28.08 -20.61 10.02
CA SER A 232 -29.52 -20.82 10.30
C SER A 232 -30.07 -22.12 9.72
N HIS A 233 -29.39 -22.72 8.75
CA HIS A 233 -29.79 -23.97 8.10
C HIS A 233 -28.75 -25.07 8.30
N ILE A 234 -27.85 -24.92 9.26
CA ILE A 234 -26.68 -25.80 9.42
C ILE A 234 -27.07 -27.24 9.71
N ASP A 235 -28.22 -27.48 10.38
CA ASP A 235 -28.75 -28.81 10.68
C ASP A 235 -29.02 -29.66 9.42
N HIS A 236 -29.33 -29.02 8.27
CA HIS A 236 -29.56 -29.72 7.00
C HIS A 236 -28.30 -30.45 6.49
N LEU A 237 -27.11 -30.03 6.91
CA LEU A 237 -25.85 -30.65 6.52
C LEU A 237 -25.49 -31.90 7.32
N PHE A 238 -26.13 -32.13 8.49
CA PHE A 238 -25.69 -33.11 9.45
C PHE A 238 -26.79 -34.11 9.85
N TYR A 239 -27.35 -34.79 8.84
CA TYR A 239 -28.39 -35.80 9.09
C TYR A 239 -27.95 -36.86 10.09
N GLY A 240 -28.77 -37.14 11.12
CA GLY A 240 -28.49 -38.11 12.19
C GLY A 240 -27.64 -37.56 13.35
N TYR A 241 -27.27 -36.28 13.31
CA TYR A 241 -26.62 -35.60 14.41
C TYR A 241 -27.46 -34.41 14.86
N LYS A 242 -27.27 -34.02 16.12
CA LYS A 242 -27.78 -32.77 16.68
C LYS A 242 -26.68 -31.75 16.70
N VAL A 243 -26.90 -30.58 16.05
CA VAL A 243 -25.97 -29.45 16.12
C VAL A 243 -26.06 -28.82 17.52
N LYS A 244 -24.95 -28.79 18.25
CA LYS A 244 -24.81 -28.11 19.55
C LYS A 244 -24.49 -26.65 19.44
N SER A 245 -23.61 -26.32 18.50
CA SER A 245 -23.23 -24.95 18.17
C SER A 245 -22.61 -24.87 16.79
N SER A 246 -22.74 -23.72 16.16
CA SER A 246 -22.06 -23.35 14.94
C SER A 246 -21.46 -21.97 15.15
N GLN A 247 -20.15 -21.82 14.93
CA GLN A 247 -19.40 -20.63 15.32
C GLN A 247 -18.47 -20.22 14.20
N ALA A 248 -18.61 -18.95 13.76
CA ALA A 248 -17.81 -18.41 12.68
C ALA A 248 -16.39 -18.07 13.17
N PHE A 249 -15.41 -18.39 12.34
CA PHE A 249 -14.02 -18.00 12.56
C PHE A 249 -13.30 -17.74 11.23
N ARG A 250 -12.22 -16.95 11.31
CA ARG A 250 -11.38 -16.60 10.16
C ARG A 250 -9.92 -16.63 10.59
N LEU A 251 -9.09 -17.34 9.82
CA LEU A 251 -7.65 -17.47 10.07
C LEU A 251 -6.85 -16.66 9.06
N THR A 252 -5.97 -15.79 9.54
CA THR A 252 -4.93 -15.16 8.71
C THR A 252 -3.64 -15.96 8.84
N ARG A 253 -2.94 -16.21 7.73
CA ARG A 253 -1.70 -17.00 7.67
C ARG A 253 -0.53 -16.15 7.21
N ASN A 254 0.68 -16.53 7.63
CA ASN A 254 1.91 -15.99 7.07
C ASN A 254 1.94 -16.21 5.56
N ALA A 255 2.06 -15.13 4.82
CA ALA A 255 2.11 -15.14 3.36
C ALA A 255 3.37 -14.47 2.79
N ASP A 256 4.37 -14.24 3.61
CA ASP A 256 5.67 -13.74 3.14
C ASP A 256 6.43 -14.88 2.45
N LEU A 257 6.85 -14.64 1.21
CA LEU A 257 7.57 -15.63 0.43
C LEU A 257 9.06 -15.63 0.83
N THR A 258 9.57 -16.78 1.20
CA THR A 258 11.00 -17.00 1.38
C THR A 258 11.57 -17.62 0.11
N ILE A 259 12.11 -16.79 -0.78
CA ILE A 259 12.69 -17.24 -2.04
C ILE A 259 14.20 -17.46 -1.85
N HIS A 260 14.67 -18.69 -2.05
CA HIS A 260 16.09 -19.02 -2.07
C HIS A 260 16.66 -18.75 -3.47
N GLU A 261 17.17 -17.54 -3.67
CA GLU A 261 17.75 -17.12 -4.97
C GLU A 261 19.12 -17.77 -5.24
N GLU A 262 19.87 -18.07 -4.16
CA GLU A 262 21.17 -18.73 -4.27
C GLU A 262 21.00 -20.18 -4.71
N GLY A 263 21.48 -20.49 -5.92
CA GLY A 263 21.39 -21.82 -6.54
C GLY A 263 20.12 -22.07 -7.36
N ALA A 264 19.20 -21.14 -7.46
CA ALA A 264 18.07 -21.24 -8.38
C ALA A 264 18.57 -21.05 -9.83
N GLN A 265 18.48 -22.10 -10.65
CA GLN A 265 18.78 -22.01 -12.08
C GLN A 265 17.69 -21.27 -12.85
N ASP A 266 16.47 -21.25 -12.32
CA ASP A 266 15.28 -20.62 -12.90
C ASP A 266 14.46 -19.98 -11.78
N LEU A 267 14.58 -18.67 -11.63
CA LEU A 267 13.88 -17.88 -10.63
C LEU A 267 12.35 -17.93 -10.81
N LEU A 268 11.87 -17.97 -12.05
CA LEU A 268 10.45 -18.02 -12.35
C LEU A 268 9.82 -19.31 -11.83
N SER A 269 10.47 -20.45 -12.07
CA SER A 269 10.04 -21.76 -11.57
C SER A 269 10.04 -21.83 -10.04
N GLU A 270 11.03 -21.22 -9.39
CA GLU A 270 11.11 -21.19 -7.93
C GLU A 270 10.00 -20.35 -7.32
N ILE A 271 9.70 -19.19 -7.90
CA ILE A 271 8.56 -18.36 -7.48
C ILE A 271 7.24 -19.12 -7.63
N GLU A 272 7.02 -19.84 -8.74
CA GLU A 272 5.80 -20.64 -8.93
C GLU A 272 5.65 -21.75 -7.87
N LYS A 273 6.74 -22.37 -7.42
CA LYS A 273 6.71 -23.35 -6.32
C LYS A 273 6.36 -22.69 -4.98
N GLU A 274 7.03 -21.58 -4.66
CA GLU A 274 6.79 -20.87 -3.40
C GLU A 274 5.37 -20.27 -3.32
N LEU A 275 4.81 -19.79 -4.44
CA LEU A 275 3.41 -19.36 -4.51
C LEU A 275 2.41 -20.47 -4.12
N LYS A 276 2.71 -21.72 -4.47
CA LYS A 276 1.89 -22.86 -4.04
C LYS A 276 1.99 -23.12 -2.54
N LYS A 277 3.20 -22.97 -1.95
CA LYS A 277 3.43 -23.18 -0.51
C LYS A 277 2.83 -22.04 0.33
N ARG A 278 2.82 -20.80 -0.17
CA ARG A 278 2.29 -19.62 0.50
C ARG A 278 0.88 -19.79 1.06
N LYS A 279 0.05 -20.59 0.40
CA LYS A 279 -1.32 -20.87 0.82
C LYS A 279 -1.41 -21.56 2.18
N TRP A 280 -0.31 -22.17 2.64
CA TRP A 280 -0.22 -23.06 3.79
C TRP A 280 0.70 -22.55 4.90
N GLY A 281 0.96 -21.24 4.94
CA GLY A 281 1.76 -20.61 5.98
C GLY A 281 1.17 -20.79 7.39
N VAL A 282 2.00 -20.60 8.42
CA VAL A 282 1.58 -20.69 9.83
C VAL A 282 0.52 -19.62 10.13
N GLY A 283 -0.42 -19.91 11.03
CA GLY A 283 -1.41 -18.96 11.50
C GLY A 283 -0.78 -17.74 12.19
N SER A 284 -1.29 -16.55 11.90
CA SER A 284 -0.81 -15.30 12.49
C SER A 284 -1.89 -14.50 13.20
N ARG A 285 -3.17 -14.77 12.92
CA ARG A 285 -4.32 -14.12 13.57
C ARG A 285 -5.55 -15.02 13.46
N LEU A 286 -6.29 -15.14 14.55
CA LEU A 286 -7.60 -15.78 14.60
C LEU A 286 -8.67 -14.73 14.91
N GLU A 287 -9.67 -14.60 14.05
CA GLU A 287 -10.83 -13.74 14.24
C GLU A 287 -12.05 -14.60 14.55
N VAL A 288 -12.80 -14.24 15.59
CA VAL A 288 -14.01 -14.95 16.04
C VAL A 288 -15.11 -13.94 16.38
N ARG A 289 -16.38 -14.32 16.26
CA ARG A 289 -17.48 -13.45 16.70
C ARG A 289 -17.50 -13.36 18.22
N ASP A 290 -17.61 -12.15 18.75
CA ASP A 290 -17.69 -11.90 20.18
C ASP A 290 -18.99 -12.46 20.77
N GLY A 291 -18.88 -13.09 21.95
CA GLY A 291 -20.01 -13.70 22.66
C GLY A 291 -20.57 -15.00 22.05
N GLU A 292 -20.15 -15.38 20.83
CA GLU A 292 -20.61 -16.61 20.18
C GLU A 292 -19.63 -17.78 20.40
N MET A 293 -18.32 -17.51 20.46
CA MET A 293 -17.28 -18.53 20.60
C MET A 293 -17.19 -19.01 22.05
N LYS A 294 -17.42 -20.31 22.27
CA LYS A 294 -17.24 -20.95 23.56
C LYS A 294 -15.76 -21.20 23.85
N ASP A 295 -15.38 -21.14 25.12
CA ASP A 295 -13.98 -21.28 25.54
C ASP A 295 -13.38 -22.62 25.11
N ASP A 296 -14.09 -23.74 25.28
CA ASP A 296 -13.65 -25.09 24.88
C ASP A 296 -13.41 -25.22 23.36
N VAL A 297 -14.19 -24.47 22.55
CA VAL A 297 -14.04 -24.43 21.10
C VAL A 297 -12.88 -23.53 20.72
N LEU A 298 -12.71 -22.41 21.43
CA LEU A 298 -11.59 -21.50 21.21
C LEU A 298 -10.26 -22.19 21.52
N ASP A 299 -10.17 -22.87 22.69
CA ASP A 299 -8.97 -23.63 23.08
C ASP A 299 -8.62 -24.69 22.04
N TYR A 300 -9.61 -25.39 21.49
CA TYR A 300 -9.41 -26.35 20.41
C TYR A 300 -8.82 -25.70 19.15
N LEU A 301 -9.32 -24.52 18.74
CA LEU A 301 -8.77 -23.80 17.57
C LEU A 301 -7.37 -23.26 17.83
N LEU A 302 -7.06 -22.82 19.07
CA LEU A 302 -5.73 -22.33 19.43
C LEU A 302 -4.70 -23.45 19.31
N ASP A 303 -5.03 -24.65 19.80
CA ASP A 303 -4.17 -25.83 19.69
C ASP A 303 -3.96 -26.25 18.22
N GLU A 304 -5.02 -26.32 17.42
CA GLU A 304 -4.95 -26.74 16.01
C GLU A 304 -4.17 -25.78 15.13
N PHE A 305 -4.21 -24.48 15.42
CA PHE A 305 -3.52 -23.45 14.63
C PHE A 305 -2.19 -23.00 15.21
N GLU A 306 -1.80 -23.51 16.38
CA GLU A 306 -0.59 -23.10 17.10
C GLU A 306 -0.52 -21.57 17.32
N ILE A 307 -1.67 -20.98 17.70
CA ILE A 307 -1.85 -19.54 17.91
C ILE A 307 -2.00 -19.26 19.40
N SER A 308 -1.45 -18.14 19.87
CA SER A 308 -1.62 -17.69 21.26
C SER A 308 -2.92 -16.88 21.43
N GLU A 309 -3.42 -16.78 22.68
CA GLU A 309 -4.60 -15.95 23.00
C GLU A 309 -4.42 -14.49 22.60
N SER A 310 -3.19 -13.98 22.63
CA SER A 310 -2.90 -12.59 22.21
C SER A 310 -3.17 -12.32 20.72
N ASP A 311 -3.22 -13.38 19.90
CA ASP A 311 -3.46 -13.32 18.46
C ASP A 311 -4.94 -13.57 18.10
N VAL A 312 -5.81 -13.68 19.12
CA VAL A 312 -7.27 -13.81 18.96
C VAL A 312 -7.94 -12.45 19.00
N PHE A 313 -8.79 -12.19 18.00
CA PHE A 313 -9.58 -10.97 17.88
C PHE A 313 -11.07 -11.32 17.95
N LYS A 314 -11.73 -10.88 19.04
CA LYS A 314 -13.18 -11.01 19.21
C LYS A 314 -13.87 -9.82 18.56
N ILE A 315 -14.74 -10.08 17.59
CA ILE A 315 -15.36 -9.07 16.72
C ILE A 315 -16.87 -9.06 16.96
N ASP A 316 -17.39 -7.93 17.39
CA ASP A 316 -18.82 -7.71 17.61
C ASP A 316 -19.51 -7.31 16.29
N GLY A 317 -19.57 -8.24 15.34
CA GLY A 317 -20.12 -8.03 13.99
C GLY A 317 -19.64 -9.10 13.01
N PRO A 318 -19.85 -8.86 11.70
CA PRO A 318 -19.34 -9.77 10.67
C PRO A 318 -17.82 -9.78 10.64
N LEU A 319 -17.26 -10.96 10.50
CA LEU A 319 -15.83 -11.11 10.27
C LEU A 319 -15.51 -10.64 8.84
N ASP A 320 -14.32 -10.05 8.65
CA ASP A 320 -13.88 -9.61 7.31
C ASP A 320 -14.78 -8.57 6.62
N LEU A 321 -14.58 -7.31 6.93
CA LEU A 321 -15.35 -6.22 6.31
C LEU A 321 -14.93 -5.88 4.87
N THR A 322 -14.00 -6.63 4.25
CA THR A 322 -13.63 -6.39 2.84
C THR A 322 -14.78 -6.61 1.87
N PHE A 323 -15.82 -7.35 2.29
CA PHE A 323 -17.05 -7.51 1.49
C PHE A 323 -17.79 -6.20 1.25
N MET A 324 -17.49 -5.14 1.97
CA MET A 324 -18.04 -3.80 1.71
C MET A 324 -17.67 -3.27 0.32
N PHE A 325 -16.55 -3.67 -0.27
CA PHE A 325 -16.22 -3.27 -1.65
C PHE A 325 -17.26 -3.73 -2.67
N PRO A 326 -17.53 -5.03 -2.84
CA PRO A 326 -18.60 -5.49 -3.75
C PRO A 326 -20.00 -5.07 -3.27
N PHE A 327 -20.24 -4.97 -1.96
CA PHE A 327 -21.51 -4.50 -1.42
C PHE A 327 -21.81 -3.07 -1.88
N VAL A 328 -20.90 -2.13 -1.66
CA VAL A 328 -21.03 -0.74 -2.11
C VAL A 328 -21.26 -0.67 -3.63
N LYS A 329 -20.50 -1.45 -4.40
CA LYS A 329 -20.70 -1.53 -5.86
C LYS A 329 -22.12 -1.95 -6.23
N THR A 330 -22.71 -2.88 -5.47
CA THR A 330 -24.07 -3.39 -5.74
C THR A 330 -25.15 -2.37 -5.36
N ILE A 331 -25.00 -1.67 -4.24
CA ILE A 331 -26.03 -0.72 -3.77
C ILE A 331 -25.87 0.67 -4.36
N SER A 332 -24.76 1.00 -5.00
CA SER A 332 -24.48 2.35 -5.51
C SER A 332 -25.43 2.82 -6.63
N VAL A 333 -26.08 1.91 -7.32
CA VAL A 333 -27.05 2.24 -8.38
C VAL A 333 -28.28 2.92 -7.75
N GLY A 334 -28.49 4.17 -8.11
CA GLY A 334 -29.55 5.02 -7.53
C GLY A 334 -29.16 5.74 -6.23
N LEU A 335 -27.92 5.55 -5.78
CA LEU A 335 -27.34 6.21 -4.59
C LEU A 335 -26.04 6.95 -4.94
N GLU A 336 -25.94 7.47 -6.16
CA GLU A 336 -24.74 8.15 -6.67
C GLU A 336 -24.37 9.37 -5.81
N HIS A 337 -25.36 10.04 -5.22
CA HIS A 337 -25.18 11.19 -4.33
C HIS A 337 -24.47 10.84 -3.00
N LEU A 338 -24.34 9.55 -2.67
CA LEU A 338 -23.64 9.04 -1.49
C LEU A 338 -22.20 8.58 -1.81
N GLN A 339 -21.69 8.89 -2.99
CA GLN A 339 -20.32 8.67 -3.41
C GLN A 339 -19.62 10.01 -3.70
N TYR A 340 -18.30 9.97 -3.80
CA TYR A 340 -17.58 11.10 -4.37
C TYR A 340 -18.10 11.37 -5.79
N GLU A 341 -18.21 12.63 -6.14
CA GLU A 341 -18.55 13.03 -7.51
C GLU A 341 -17.58 12.41 -8.51
N SER A 342 -18.12 11.86 -9.61
CA SER A 342 -17.32 11.21 -10.62
C SER A 342 -16.37 12.21 -11.27
N PHE A 343 -15.08 11.90 -11.29
CA PHE A 343 -14.06 12.73 -11.91
C PHE A 343 -13.43 12.01 -13.10
N ILE A 344 -13.34 12.70 -14.21
CA ILE A 344 -12.63 12.24 -15.40
C ILE A 344 -11.30 12.97 -15.43
N PRO A 345 -10.14 12.25 -15.35
CA PRO A 345 -8.82 12.85 -15.45
C PRO A 345 -8.69 13.71 -16.71
N GLN A 346 -8.20 14.93 -16.56
CA GLN A 346 -8.14 15.90 -17.63
C GLN A 346 -6.86 15.75 -18.48
N PRO A 347 -6.80 16.30 -19.71
CA PRO A 347 -5.55 16.38 -20.46
C PRO A 347 -4.47 17.09 -19.64
N PRO A 348 -3.20 16.69 -19.78
CA PRO A 348 -2.10 17.40 -19.10
C PRO A 348 -1.95 18.82 -19.63
N GLN A 349 -1.54 19.75 -18.77
CA GLN A 349 -1.40 21.16 -19.15
C GLN A 349 -0.32 21.40 -20.22
N ASP A 350 0.68 20.52 -20.28
CA ASP A 350 1.84 20.67 -21.14
C ASP A 350 1.68 20.01 -22.53
N LEU A 351 0.55 19.33 -22.79
CA LEU A 351 0.33 18.58 -24.03
C LEU A 351 -1.12 18.71 -24.48
N ASP A 352 -1.34 19.36 -25.61
CA ASP A 352 -2.65 19.42 -26.24
C ASP A 352 -3.03 18.07 -26.89
N SER A 353 -4.33 17.79 -27.00
CA SER A 353 -4.84 16.50 -27.50
C SER A 353 -4.39 16.16 -28.94
N ASP A 354 -4.05 17.16 -29.73
CA ASP A 354 -3.65 17.03 -31.13
C ASP A 354 -2.13 17.05 -31.33
N GLU A 355 -1.35 17.26 -30.25
CA GLU A 355 0.11 17.33 -30.32
C GLU A 355 0.73 15.93 -30.23
N ASN A 356 1.75 15.69 -31.07
CA ASN A 356 2.56 14.48 -30.94
C ASN A 356 3.51 14.61 -29.75
N ILE A 357 3.46 13.65 -28.85
CA ILE A 357 4.20 13.65 -27.60
C ILE A 357 5.73 13.71 -27.80
N PHE A 358 6.25 13.06 -28.85
CA PHE A 358 7.68 13.07 -29.15
C PHE A 358 8.14 14.43 -29.67
N GLU A 359 7.35 15.05 -30.57
CA GLU A 359 7.69 16.37 -31.10
C GLU A 359 7.63 17.42 -29.99
N LYS A 360 6.66 17.34 -29.11
CA LYS A 360 6.55 18.24 -27.95
C LYS A 360 7.71 18.04 -26.98
N ALA A 361 8.08 16.79 -26.68
CA ALA A 361 9.20 16.48 -25.79
C ALA A 361 10.58 16.88 -26.33
N LEU A 362 10.72 17.13 -27.68
CA LEU A 362 11.91 17.70 -28.24
C LEU A 362 12.05 19.21 -27.95
N VAL A 363 10.94 19.88 -27.64
CA VAL A 363 10.90 21.35 -27.41
C VAL A 363 11.00 21.67 -25.92
N GLN A 364 10.32 20.87 -25.07
CA GLN A 364 10.26 21.09 -23.63
C GLN A 364 10.07 19.77 -22.87
N ASP A 365 10.44 19.74 -21.59
CA ASP A 365 10.05 18.65 -20.71
C ASP A 365 8.53 18.67 -20.50
N LEU A 366 7.90 17.49 -20.43
CA LEU A 366 6.47 17.33 -20.17
C LEU A 366 6.27 16.84 -18.74
N PHE A 367 5.33 17.44 -18.02
CA PHE A 367 5.02 17.07 -16.65
C PHE A 367 3.60 16.52 -16.54
N PHE A 368 3.42 15.53 -15.69
CA PHE A 368 2.14 14.85 -15.46
C PHE A 368 1.87 14.76 -13.96
N HIS A 369 0.66 15.14 -13.55
CA HIS A 369 0.19 15.08 -12.16
C HIS A 369 -1.09 14.22 -12.06
N HIS A 370 -0.91 12.91 -11.86
CA HIS A 370 -2.01 11.98 -11.68
C HIS A 370 -2.60 12.07 -10.26
N PRO A 371 -3.92 11.77 -10.07
CA PRO A 371 -4.94 11.38 -11.04
C PRO A 371 -5.64 12.57 -11.71
N TYR A 372 -5.26 13.80 -11.38
CA TYR A 372 -5.89 15.02 -11.88
C TYR A 372 -5.72 15.13 -13.39
N GLU A 373 -4.54 14.82 -13.87
CA GLU A 373 -4.22 14.65 -15.28
C GLU A 373 -4.20 13.19 -15.68
N SER A 374 -4.64 12.91 -16.91
CA SER A 374 -4.82 11.57 -17.44
C SER A 374 -3.50 10.80 -17.57
N PHE A 375 -3.56 9.50 -17.30
CA PHE A 375 -2.46 8.56 -17.57
C PHE A 375 -2.40 8.12 -19.04
N VAL A 376 -3.44 8.43 -19.83
CA VAL A 376 -3.53 8.03 -21.24
C VAL A 376 -2.30 8.49 -22.05
N PRO A 377 -1.77 9.71 -21.92
CA PRO A 377 -0.56 10.12 -22.65
C PRO A 377 0.68 9.25 -22.36
N ILE A 378 0.78 8.64 -21.19
CA ILE A 378 1.88 7.71 -20.89
C ILE A 378 1.69 6.38 -21.64
N VAL A 379 0.44 5.93 -21.79
CA VAL A 379 0.11 4.78 -22.64
C VAL A 379 0.40 5.09 -24.10
N ASP A 380 -0.04 6.27 -24.57
CA ASP A 380 0.15 6.72 -25.95
C ASP A 380 1.64 6.89 -26.30
N PHE A 381 2.45 7.37 -25.36
CA PHE A 381 3.90 7.45 -25.52
C PHE A 381 4.53 6.09 -25.90
N ILE A 382 4.09 5.01 -25.30
CA ILE A 382 4.58 3.66 -25.59
C ILE A 382 3.91 3.11 -26.86
N MET A 383 2.61 3.37 -27.05
CA MET A 383 1.86 2.88 -28.21
C MET A 383 2.32 3.58 -29.50
N GLU A 384 2.54 4.89 -29.48
CA GLU A 384 3.13 5.62 -30.61
C GLU A 384 4.54 5.12 -30.92
N ALA A 385 5.38 4.91 -29.87
CA ALA A 385 6.70 4.31 -30.04
C ALA A 385 6.62 2.92 -30.68
N ALA A 386 5.61 2.12 -30.34
CA ALA A 386 5.39 0.81 -30.94
C ALA A 386 5.08 0.88 -32.44
N ASN A 387 4.40 1.92 -32.88
CA ASN A 387 3.94 2.06 -34.25
C ASN A 387 4.85 2.95 -35.13
N ASP A 388 5.68 3.83 -34.54
CA ASP A 388 6.59 4.69 -35.31
C ASP A 388 7.73 3.87 -35.94
N PRO A 389 7.84 3.82 -37.29
CA PRO A 389 8.90 3.06 -37.97
C PRO A 389 10.31 3.54 -37.64
N SER A 390 10.48 4.79 -37.19
CA SER A 390 11.77 5.36 -36.83
C SER A 390 12.27 4.93 -35.43
N VAL A 391 11.38 4.40 -34.58
CA VAL A 391 11.75 3.87 -33.27
C VAL A 391 12.47 2.53 -33.43
N LEU A 392 13.64 2.43 -32.81
CA LEU A 392 14.53 1.27 -32.86
C LEU A 392 14.37 0.39 -31.63
N ALA A 393 14.21 0.99 -30.46
CA ALA A 393 14.16 0.28 -29.20
C ALA A 393 13.26 0.94 -28.18
N ILE A 394 12.63 0.10 -27.33
CA ILE A 394 11.91 0.50 -26.11
C ILE A 394 12.46 -0.32 -24.96
N LYS A 395 12.82 0.34 -23.86
CA LYS A 395 13.25 -0.31 -22.63
C LYS A 395 12.41 0.20 -21.47
N GLN A 396 11.87 -0.70 -20.63
CA GLN A 396 10.93 -0.33 -19.55
C GLN A 396 11.07 -1.22 -18.32
N THR A 397 10.89 -0.63 -17.14
CA THR A 397 10.73 -1.36 -15.87
C THR A 397 9.25 -1.53 -15.53
N LEU A 398 8.85 -2.72 -15.06
CA LEU A 398 7.49 -3.02 -14.60
C LEU A 398 7.54 -3.61 -13.20
N TYR A 399 6.71 -3.08 -12.30
CA TYR A 399 6.61 -3.54 -10.91
C TYR A 399 5.20 -4.06 -10.58
N ARG A 400 4.17 -3.25 -10.76
CA ARG A 400 2.75 -3.60 -10.63
C ARG A 400 2.02 -3.16 -11.88
N VAL A 401 1.33 -4.07 -12.52
CA VAL A 401 0.65 -3.85 -13.79
C VAL A 401 -0.81 -4.26 -13.63
N SER A 402 -1.73 -3.55 -14.28
CA SER A 402 -3.15 -3.89 -14.26
C SER A 402 -3.43 -5.24 -14.95
N GLY A 403 -4.56 -5.86 -14.59
CA GLY A 403 -4.95 -7.16 -15.13
C GLY A 403 -5.22 -7.18 -16.66
N ASN A 404 -5.54 -6.03 -17.25
CA ASN A 404 -5.67 -5.85 -18.70
C ASN A 404 -4.90 -4.59 -19.12
N SER A 405 -3.58 -4.67 -19.02
CA SER A 405 -2.70 -3.52 -19.16
C SER A 405 -2.53 -3.07 -20.62
N PRO A 406 -2.87 -1.82 -20.94
CA PRO A 406 -2.56 -1.23 -22.25
C PRO A 406 -1.06 -1.08 -22.50
N ILE A 407 -0.27 -0.90 -21.44
CA ILE A 407 1.21 -0.85 -21.49
C ILE A 407 1.77 -2.18 -21.99
N ILE A 408 1.30 -3.31 -21.45
CA ILE A 408 1.73 -4.65 -21.91
C ILE A 408 1.35 -4.86 -23.37
N GLN A 409 0.16 -4.42 -23.78
CA GLN A 409 -0.27 -4.54 -25.19
C GLN A 409 0.63 -3.69 -26.11
N ALA A 410 0.99 -2.47 -25.71
CA ALA A 410 1.88 -1.61 -26.47
C ALA A 410 3.30 -2.21 -26.63
N LEU A 411 3.87 -2.75 -25.54
CA LEU A 411 5.19 -3.41 -25.57
C LEU A 411 5.19 -4.66 -26.46
N LYS A 412 4.12 -5.46 -26.38
CA LYS A 412 3.91 -6.62 -27.26
C LYS A 412 3.84 -6.18 -28.73
N GLN A 413 3.02 -5.18 -29.05
CA GLN A 413 2.90 -4.62 -30.39
C GLN A 413 4.23 -4.12 -30.94
N ALA A 414 5.04 -3.48 -30.08
CA ALA A 414 6.36 -2.98 -30.47
C ALA A 414 7.31 -4.14 -30.89
N ALA A 415 7.32 -5.24 -30.14
CA ALA A 415 8.12 -6.41 -30.46
C ALA A 415 7.63 -7.10 -31.75
N GLU A 416 6.33 -7.24 -31.92
CA GLU A 416 5.71 -7.78 -33.16
C GLU A 416 6.01 -6.89 -34.37
N ASN A 417 6.14 -5.57 -34.21
CA ASN A 417 6.57 -4.63 -35.23
C ASN A 417 8.11 -4.64 -35.47
N GLY A 418 8.83 -5.59 -34.86
CA GLY A 418 10.27 -5.80 -35.09
C GLY A 418 11.19 -4.86 -34.32
N LYS A 419 10.72 -4.12 -33.33
CA LYS A 419 11.53 -3.25 -32.49
C LYS A 419 12.28 -4.06 -31.41
N GLN A 420 13.44 -3.56 -30.97
CA GLN A 420 14.16 -4.14 -29.83
C GLN A 420 13.44 -3.72 -28.54
N VAL A 421 12.68 -4.63 -27.93
CA VAL A 421 11.95 -4.37 -26.68
C VAL A 421 12.61 -5.10 -25.54
N THR A 422 13.04 -4.35 -24.52
CA THR A 422 13.62 -4.92 -23.28
C THR A 422 12.75 -4.52 -22.09
N VAL A 423 12.25 -5.49 -21.36
CA VAL A 423 11.36 -5.25 -20.22
C VAL A 423 11.92 -5.93 -18.97
N LEU A 424 12.19 -5.14 -17.93
CA LEU A 424 12.45 -5.71 -16.62
C LEU A 424 11.10 -5.87 -15.89
N VAL A 425 10.73 -7.10 -15.57
CA VAL A 425 9.54 -7.44 -14.79
C VAL A 425 9.96 -7.87 -13.39
N GLU A 426 9.55 -7.12 -12.36
CA GLU A 426 9.84 -7.46 -10.97
C GLU A 426 8.92 -8.60 -10.49
N LEU A 427 9.40 -9.82 -10.57
CA LEU A 427 8.63 -11.03 -10.21
C LEU A 427 8.31 -11.10 -8.70
N LYS A 428 9.10 -10.44 -7.85
CA LYS A 428 8.96 -10.45 -6.38
C LYS A 428 8.11 -9.27 -5.87
N ALA A 429 7.29 -8.66 -6.74
CA ALA A 429 6.32 -7.63 -6.33
C ALA A 429 5.24 -8.30 -5.48
N ARG A 430 5.24 -8.00 -4.17
CA ARG A 430 4.40 -8.69 -3.16
C ARG A 430 2.92 -8.66 -3.53
N PHE A 431 2.28 -9.82 -3.54
CA PHE A 431 0.90 -10.10 -3.94
C PHE A 431 0.57 -9.92 -5.43
N ASP A 432 1.53 -9.47 -6.23
CA ASP A 432 1.41 -9.39 -7.69
C ASP A 432 2.29 -10.43 -8.41
N GLU A 433 2.93 -11.33 -7.66
CA GLU A 433 3.91 -12.29 -8.19
C GLU A 433 3.28 -13.16 -9.30
N GLU A 434 2.07 -13.69 -9.06
CA GLU A 434 1.37 -14.55 -10.02
C GLU A 434 1.02 -13.80 -11.31
N ASN A 435 0.53 -12.56 -11.18
CA ASN A 435 0.23 -11.68 -12.29
C ASN A 435 1.49 -11.31 -13.08
N ASN A 436 2.58 -10.97 -12.40
CA ASN A 436 3.83 -10.60 -13.03
C ASN A 436 4.51 -11.77 -13.74
N VAL A 437 4.41 -12.99 -13.22
CA VAL A 437 4.83 -14.22 -13.90
C VAL A 437 4.06 -14.41 -15.22
N HIS A 438 2.74 -14.20 -15.18
CA HIS A 438 1.90 -14.29 -16.38
C HIS A 438 2.33 -13.26 -17.45
N TRP A 439 2.53 -12.01 -17.08
CA TRP A 439 2.96 -10.97 -18.01
C TRP A 439 4.36 -11.18 -18.55
N ALA A 440 5.30 -11.66 -17.72
CA ALA A 440 6.63 -11.99 -18.17
C ALA A 440 6.61 -13.04 -19.30
N LYS A 441 5.86 -14.12 -19.12
CA LYS A 441 5.68 -15.17 -20.15
C LYS A 441 5.06 -14.64 -21.43
N LEU A 442 4.04 -13.78 -21.32
CA LEU A 442 3.34 -13.21 -22.46
C LEU A 442 4.26 -12.27 -23.27
N LEU A 443 5.07 -11.46 -22.61
CA LEU A 443 6.05 -10.59 -23.27
C LEU A 443 7.14 -11.38 -23.97
N GLU A 444 7.65 -12.47 -23.37
CA GLU A 444 8.64 -13.37 -24.01
C GLU A 444 8.07 -14.01 -25.28
N GLN A 445 6.83 -14.52 -25.21
CA GLN A 445 6.15 -15.10 -26.37
C GLN A 445 5.98 -14.12 -27.52
N ALA A 446 5.86 -12.82 -27.22
CA ALA A 446 5.81 -11.77 -28.22
C ALA A 446 7.18 -11.36 -28.79
N GLY A 447 8.27 -11.90 -28.27
CA GLY A 447 9.65 -11.61 -28.70
C GLY A 447 10.35 -10.50 -27.93
N CYS A 448 9.80 -10.05 -26.79
CA CYS A 448 10.51 -9.13 -25.90
C CYS A 448 11.67 -9.83 -25.18
N LEU A 449 12.78 -9.11 -24.95
CA LEU A 449 13.79 -9.50 -23.99
C LEU A 449 13.30 -9.21 -22.58
N VAL A 450 12.93 -10.22 -21.81
CA VAL A 450 12.45 -10.07 -20.45
C VAL A 450 13.58 -10.34 -19.44
N ILE A 451 13.71 -9.44 -18.46
CA ILE A 451 14.65 -9.54 -17.34
C ILE A 451 13.83 -9.74 -16.08
N TYR A 452 14.10 -10.77 -15.28
CA TYR A 452 13.33 -11.16 -14.09
C TYR A 452 13.82 -10.52 -12.80
N GLY A 453 14.14 -9.22 -12.83
CA GLY A 453 14.70 -8.51 -11.70
C GLY A 453 16.21 -8.69 -11.55
N MET A 454 16.73 -8.34 -10.38
CA MET A 454 18.16 -8.44 -10.05
C MET A 454 18.36 -9.31 -8.82
N ASN A 455 19.50 -10.02 -8.78
CA ASN A 455 19.85 -10.87 -7.64
C ASN A 455 19.91 -10.05 -6.34
N ASN A 456 19.25 -10.53 -5.29
CA ASN A 456 19.17 -9.92 -3.95
C ASN A 456 18.60 -8.49 -3.89
N LEU A 457 18.14 -7.92 -5.00
CA LEU A 457 17.50 -6.60 -5.09
C LEU A 457 16.07 -6.74 -5.62
N LYS A 458 15.23 -5.74 -5.31
CA LYS A 458 13.93 -5.57 -5.96
C LYS A 458 13.95 -4.30 -6.79
N THR A 459 13.58 -4.39 -8.07
CA THR A 459 13.51 -3.22 -8.94
C THR A 459 12.19 -2.47 -8.72
N HIS A 460 12.28 -1.25 -8.21
CA HIS A 460 11.11 -0.42 -7.92
C HIS A 460 11.11 0.91 -8.67
N SER A 461 12.12 1.19 -9.47
CA SER A 461 12.21 2.35 -10.36
C SER A 461 11.11 2.35 -11.42
N LYS A 462 10.66 3.53 -11.86
CA LYS A 462 9.68 3.72 -12.92
C LYS A 462 10.34 4.56 -13.99
N ILE A 463 10.87 3.87 -15.00
CA ILE A 463 11.63 4.47 -16.10
C ILE A 463 11.32 3.75 -17.40
N THR A 464 11.12 4.53 -18.46
CA THR A 464 11.00 4.05 -19.85
C THR A 464 11.97 4.84 -20.73
N LEU A 465 12.70 4.14 -21.57
CA LEU A 465 13.55 4.72 -22.59
C LEU A 465 13.04 4.32 -23.98
N VAL A 466 12.76 5.31 -24.82
CA VAL A 466 12.49 5.13 -26.25
C VAL A 466 13.67 5.69 -27.06
N VAL A 467 14.19 4.88 -27.98
CA VAL A 467 15.29 5.24 -28.88
C VAL A 467 14.78 5.30 -30.29
N ARG A 468 14.87 6.47 -30.90
CA ARG A 468 14.40 6.75 -32.27
C ARG A 468 15.58 7.20 -33.14
N ARG A 469 15.54 6.85 -34.44
CA ARG A 469 16.49 7.37 -35.45
C ARG A 469 15.74 8.23 -36.44
N ARG A 470 16.04 9.51 -36.46
CA ARG A 470 15.43 10.46 -37.37
C ARG A 470 16.51 11.37 -38.00
N HIS A 471 16.43 11.60 -39.30
CA HIS A 471 17.41 12.41 -40.07
C HIS A 471 18.89 12.00 -39.82
N GLY A 472 19.14 10.68 -39.65
CA GLY A 472 20.47 10.15 -39.39
C GLY A 472 20.98 10.33 -37.95
N LYS A 473 20.18 10.94 -37.04
CA LYS A 473 20.51 11.16 -35.63
C LYS A 473 19.73 10.22 -34.72
N ILE A 474 20.32 9.91 -33.58
CA ILE A 474 19.65 9.17 -32.51
C ILE A 474 19.04 10.17 -31.54
N GLU A 475 17.75 10.01 -31.34
CA GLU A 475 16.97 10.72 -30.32
C GLU A 475 16.62 9.75 -29.20
N ARG A 476 16.63 10.23 -27.97
CA ARG A 476 16.24 9.44 -26.78
C ARG A 476 15.18 10.21 -26.04
N PHE A 477 14.11 9.51 -25.67
CA PHE A 477 13.03 10.05 -24.86
C PHE A 477 12.95 9.20 -23.61
N VAL A 478 12.95 9.85 -22.45
CA VAL A 478 12.95 9.19 -21.16
C VAL A 478 11.73 9.62 -20.37
N HIS A 479 10.90 8.65 -20.00
CA HIS A 479 9.87 8.84 -18.98
C HIS A 479 10.43 8.44 -17.63
N LEU A 480 10.28 9.31 -16.63
CA LEU A 480 10.69 9.12 -15.24
C LEU A 480 9.49 9.39 -14.33
N GLY A 481 9.13 8.47 -13.45
CA GLY A 481 7.95 8.63 -12.62
C GLY A 481 8.11 8.19 -11.17
N THR A 482 7.24 8.74 -10.31
CA THR A 482 7.11 8.31 -8.91
C THR A 482 6.17 7.10 -8.78
N GLY A 483 5.22 6.94 -9.70
CA GLY A 483 4.15 5.94 -9.71
C GLY A 483 4.36 4.78 -10.68
N ASN A 484 3.69 3.66 -10.43
CA ASN A 484 3.76 2.47 -11.27
C ASN A 484 3.11 2.68 -12.64
N TYR A 485 3.53 1.90 -13.63
CA TYR A 485 2.88 1.79 -14.94
C TYR A 485 1.58 0.97 -14.84
N ASN A 486 0.58 1.55 -14.16
CA ASN A 486 -0.69 0.88 -13.89
C ASN A 486 -1.84 1.88 -14.06
N ASP A 487 -2.56 1.78 -15.16
CA ASP A 487 -3.64 2.67 -15.57
C ASP A 487 -4.85 2.64 -14.60
N ALA A 488 -5.05 1.54 -13.89
CA ALA A 488 -6.12 1.44 -12.89
C ALA A 488 -5.77 2.21 -11.61
N THR A 489 -4.55 2.04 -11.07
CA THR A 489 -4.12 2.77 -9.87
C THR A 489 -3.83 4.24 -10.15
N ALA A 490 -3.45 4.61 -11.37
CA ALA A 490 -3.24 6.00 -11.77
C ALA A 490 -4.50 6.88 -11.68
N LYS A 491 -5.70 6.28 -11.52
CA LYS A 491 -6.96 7.00 -11.30
C LYS A 491 -7.26 7.30 -9.83
N ILE A 492 -6.52 6.68 -8.91
CA ILE A 492 -6.77 6.77 -7.46
C ILE A 492 -5.52 7.07 -6.63
N TYR A 493 -4.32 7.05 -7.23
CA TYR A 493 -3.06 7.38 -6.59
C TYR A 493 -2.54 8.72 -7.11
N THR A 494 -2.08 9.59 -6.21
CA THR A 494 -1.39 10.80 -6.64
C THR A 494 0.06 10.45 -6.97
N ASP A 495 0.46 10.71 -8.21
CA ASP A 495 1.82 10.49 -8.67
C ASP A 495 2.25 11.59 -9.64
N MET A 496 3.56 11.72 -9.83
CA MET A 496 4.14 12.69 -10.76
C MET A 496 5.11 11.98 -11.71
N ALA A 497 5.16 12.48 -12.93
CA ALA A 497 6.10 11.99 -13.93
C ALA A 497 6.60 13.14 -14.84
N ILE A 498 7.76 12.92 -15.45
CA ILE A 498 8.27 13.75 -16.54
C ILE A 498 8.60 12.89 -17.75
N ILE A 499 8.43 13.48 -18.95
CA ILE A 499 9.02 12.98 -20.19
C ILE A 499 10.01 14.04 -20.68
N THR A 500 11.25 13.62 -20.92
CA THR A 500 12.32 14.50 -21.39
C THR A 500 13.07 13.90 -22.57
N SER A 501 13.54 14.75 -23.49
CA SER A 501 14.47 14.39 -24.56
C SER A 501 15.91 14.87 -24.27
N ASN A 502 16.18 15.34 -23.06
CA ASN A 502 17.51 15.78 -22.67
C ASN A 502 18.53 14.67 -22.91
N LYS A 503 19.62 15.02 -23.60
CA LYS A 503 20.64 14.07 -24.04
C LYS A 503 21.28 13.30 -22.88
N GLU A 504 21.57 13.98 -21.78
CA GLU A 504 22.25 13.40 -20.62
C GLU A 504 21.34 12.43 -19.86
N PHE A 505 20.05 12.78 -19.66
CA PHE A 505 19.06 11.81 -19.17
C PHE A 505 18.92 10.60 -20.08
N GLY A 506 18.99 10.79 -21.42
CA GLY A 506 18.97 9.70 -22.38
C GLY A 506 20.20 8.78 -22.27
N ILE A 507 21.38 9.32 -21.97
CA ILE A 507 22.60 8.54 -21.68
C ILE A 507 22.44 7.79 -20.37
N ASP A 508 21.99 8.47 -19.33
CA ASP A 508 21.78 7.89 -18.02
C ASP A 508 20.76 6.72 -18.06
N ALA A 509 19.64 6.90 -18.76
CA ALA A 509 18.68 5.83 -18.97
C ALA A 509 19.28 4.62 -19.72
N THR A 510 20.12 4.89 -20.73
CA THR A 510 20.84 3.83 -21.44
C THR A 510 21.76 3.05 -20.50
N ASN A 511 22.56 3.76 -19.69
CA ASN A 511 23.46 3.19 -18.70
C ASN A 511 22.69 2.43 -17.62
N PHE A 512 21.56 2.97 -17.17
CA PHE A 512 20.70 2.31 -16.20
C PHE A 512 20.17 0.97 -16.70
N PHE A 513 19.64 0.88 -17.92
CA PHE A 513 19.19 -0.39 -18.48
C PHE A 513 20.33 -1.37 -18.77
N ASN A 514 21.52 -0.88 -19.16
CA ASN A 514 22.69 -1.73 -19.32
C ASN A 514 23.14 -2.32 -17.96
N TYR A 515 23.06 -1.56 -16.89
CA TYR A 515 23.29 -2.06 -15.52
C TYR A 515 22.28 -3.15 -15.14
N LEU A 516 20.98 -2.94 -15.43
CA LEU A 516 19.93 -3.91 -15.11
C LEU A 516 20.02 -5.20 -15.92
N SER A 517 20.53 -5.15 -17.16
CA SER A 517 20.55 -6.28 -18.10
C SER A 517 21.88 -7.00 -18.18
N GLY A 518 22.95 -6.45 -17.64
CA GLY A 518 24.29 -6.96 -17.76
C GLY A 518 25.04 -7.04 -16.43
N TYR A 519 26.14 -7.84 -16.42
CA TYR A 519 27.09 -7.88 -15.30
C TYR A 519 28.05 -6.67 -15.40
N THR A 520 27.49 -5.46 -15.34
CA THR A 520 28.30 -4.24 -15.32
C THR A 520 28.49 -3.75 -13.90
N GLU A 521 29.66 -3.17 -13.62
CA GLU A 521 29.88 -2.39 -12.42
C GLU A 521 28.95 -1.15 -12.43
N LYS A 522 28.89 -0.42 -11.30
CA LYS A 522 28.14 0.82 -11.18
C LYS A 522 28.49 1.77 -12.33
N PRO A 523 27.54 2.15 -13.21
CA PRO A 523 27.78 3.12 -14.25
C PRO A 523 27.88 4.54 -13.68
N GLU A 524 28.51 5.43 -14.43
CA GLU A 524 28.43 6.87 -14.16
C GLU A 524 27.13 7.43 -14.68
N PHE A 525 26.49 8.30 -13.89
CA PHE A 525 25.28 9.03 -14.23
C PHE A 525 25.54 10.53 -14.20
N HIS A 526 24.88 11.29 -15.10
CA HIS A 526 24.97 12.74 -15.16
C HIS A 526 23.94 13.40 -14.23
N HIS A 527 22.72 12.87 -14.22
CA HIS A 527 21.57 13.43 -13.52
C HIS A 527 20.82 12.42 -12.64
N LEU A 528 20.77 11.16 -13.07
CA LEU A 528 20.11 10.13 -12.28
C LEU A 528 20.94 9.75 -11.05
N VAL A 529 20.32 9.77 -9.89
CA VAL A 529 20.89 9.18 -8.69
C VAL A 529 20.19 7.85 -8.43
N VAL A 530 20.95 6.77 -8.25
CA VAL A 530 20.41 5.41 -8.26
C VAL A 530 20.71 4.70 -6.93
N ALA A 531 19.70 4.06 -6.34
CA ALA A 531 19.91 3.08 -5.28
C ALA A 531 20.17 1.69 -5.91
N PRO A 532 20.99 0.82 -5.24
CA PRO A 532 21.50 0.93 -3.88
C PRO A 532 22.81 1.72 -3.73
N PHE A 533 23.22 2.49 -4.74
CA PHE A 533 24.54 3.15 -4.75
C PHE A 533 24.54 4.47 -3.97
N ASP A 534 23.84 5.49 -4.48
CA ASP A 534 24.11 6.89 -4.15
C ASP A 534 22.93 7.64 -3.53
N ILE A 535 21.68 7.17 -3.62
CA ILE A 535 20.50 7.99 -3.18
C ILE A 535 20.62 8.40 -1.71
N ARG A 536 21.10 7.52 -0.81
CA ARG A 536 21.28 7.90 0.59
C ARG A 536 22.33 8.99 0.75
N ASP A 537 23.47 8.84 0.09
CA ASP A 537 24.58 9.78 0.19
C ASP A 537 24.22 11.13 -0.43
N GLU A 538 23.48 11.13 -1.52
CA GLU A 538 22.92 12.34 -2.15
C GLU A 538 21.99 13.08 -1.19
N PHE A 539 21.06 12.39 -0.51
CA PHE A 539 20.22 13.03 0.49
C PHE A 539 21.02 13.61 1.64
N ILE A 540 22.03 12.89 2.13
CA ILE A 540 22.91 13.38 3.19
C ILE A 540 23.63 14.65 2.74
N GLN A 541 24.18 14.66 1.51
CA GLN A 541 24.87 15.80 0.95
C GLN A 541 23.93 17.01 0.78
N LEU A 542 22.73 16.82 0.21
CA LEU A 542 21.74 17.88 0.05
C LEU A 542 21.32 18.50 1.39
N ILE A 543 21.17 17.69 2.43
CA ILE A 543 20.86 18.18 3.78
C ILE A 543 22.06 18.94 4.37
N ASP A 544 23.28 18.46 4.18
CA ASP A 544 24.51 19.16 4.63
C ASP A 544 24.65 20.52 3.91
N GLU A 545 24.41 20.57 2.61
CA GLU A 545 24.40 21.84 1.84
C GLU A 545 23.36 22.82 2.41
N GLU A 546 22.18 22.34 2.81
CA GLU A 546 21.13 23.17 3.39
C GLU A 546 21.50 23.66 4.80
N ILE A 547 22.20 22.84 5.61
CA ILE A 547 22.77 23.25 6.90
C ILE A 547 23.79 24.37 6.69
N GLU A 548 24.68 24.23 5.72
CA GLU A 548 25.68 25.26 5.39
C GLU A 548 25.05 26.55 4.86
N CYS A 549 23.99 26.42 4.03
CA CYS A 549 23.22 27.58 3.59
C CYS A 549 22.55 28.28 4.77
N HIS A 550 21.99 27.53 5.72
CA HIS A 550 21.39 28.12 6.91
C HIS A 550 22.40 28.85 7.77
N LYS A 551 23.57 28.28 8.01
CA LYS A 551 24.66 28.93 8.78
C LYS A 551 25.09 30.25 8.16
N ARG A 552 25.09 30.34 6.82
CA ARG A 552 25.55 31.57 6.10
C ARG A 552 24.47 32.62 5.97
N HIS A 553 23.22 32.20 5.71
CA HIS A 553 22.13 33.08 5.29
C HIS A 553 20.93 33.09 6.24
N GLY A 554 20.81 32.14 7.17
CA GLY A 554 19.72 32.05 8.12
C GLY A 554 18.38 31.61 7.51
N ASN A 555 18.38 31.06 6.28
CA ASN A 555 17.17 30.76 5.51
C ASN A 555 17.08 29.30 5.05
N GLY A 556 17.80 28.39 5.69
CA GLY A 556 17.74 26.97 5.38
C GLY A 556 16.32 26.40 5.53
N PHE A 557 15.86 25.68 4.50
CA PHE A 557 14.52 25.15 4.46
C PHE A 557 14.43 23.90 3.60
N ILE A 558 13.85 22.83 4.17
CA ILE A 558 13.63 21.55 3.51
C ILE A 558 12.14 21.23 3.53
N ARG A 559 11.58 20.88 2.37
CA ARG A 559 10.27 20.22 2.26
C ARG A 559 10.41 18.87 1.58
N ALA A 560 9.78 17.85 2.15
CA ALA A 560 9.74 16.55 1.50
C ALA A 560 8.37 15.89 1.64
N LYS A 561 7.96 15.20 0.58
CA LYS A 561 6.77 14.35 0.57
C LYS A 561 7.17 12.93 0.21
N MET A 562 6.71 11.96 1.00
CA MET A 562 7.01 10.55 0.80
C MET A 562 5.95 9.65 1.46
N ASN A 563 5.99 8.36 1.15
CA ASN A 563 5.07 7.42 1.82
C ASN A 563 5.55 6.99 3.19
N SER A 564 6.87 6.86 3.38
CA SER A 564 7.44 6.39 4.65
C SER A 564 8.84 6.96 4.91
N LEU A 565 9.11 7.26 6.18
CA LEU A 565 10.42 7.68 6.69
C LEU A 565 10.85 6.72 7.80
N THR A 566 11.83 5.84 7.51
CA THR A 566 12.30 4.80 8.44
C THR A 566 13.81 4.57 8.40
N ASP A 567 14.57 5.26 7.53
CA ASP A 567 16.02 5.14 7.48
C ASP A 567 16.65 5.94 8.63
N LYS A 568 17.38 5.23 9.51
CA LYS A 568 17.90 5.84 10.72
C LYS A 568 18.95 6.90 10.44
N ASP A 569 19.82 6.65 9.44
CA ASP A 569 20.89 7.58 9.10
C ASP A 569 20.33 8.89 8.55
N LEU A 570 19.31 8.81 7.68
CA LEU A 570 18.62 9.99 7.16
C LEU A 570 17.82 10.74 8.24
N MET A 571 17.18 10.03 9.18
CA MET A 571 16.47 10.67 10.29
C MET A 571 17.46 11.39 11.23
N MET A 572 18.61 10.79 11.53
CA MET A 572 19.68 11.44 12.31
C MET A 572 20.18 12.71 11.60
N LYS A 573 20.34 12.65 10.27
CA LYS A 573 20.77 13.80 9.48
C LYS A 573 19.72 14.93 9.50
N LEU A 574 18.43 14.62 9.45
CA LEU A 574 17.34 15.60 9.62
C LEU A 574 17.34 16.21 11.04
N TYR A 575 17.68 15.44 12.07
CA TYR A 575 17.86 15.97 13.43
C TYR A 575 19.05 16.93 13.48
N GLU A 576 20.22 16.58 12.89
CA GLU A 576 21.36 17.50 12.79
C GLU A 576 20.94 18.82 12.12
N ALA A 577 20.16 18.75 11.03
CA ALA A 577 19.67 19.94 10.32
C ALA A 577 18.72 20.79 11.20
N SER A 578 17.79 20.14 11.92
CA SER A 578 16.89 20.84 12.86
C SER A 578 17.67 21.54 13.98
N ILE A 579 18.64 20.85 14.58
CA ILE A 579 19.51 21.42 15.64
C ILE A 579 20.31 22.59 15.11
N ALA A 580 20.73 22.55 13.84
CA ALA A 580 21.40 23.66 13.17
C ALA A 580 20.48 24.85 12.86
N GLY A 581 19.17 24.73 13.04
CA GLY A 581 18.16 25.78 12.81
C GLY A 581 17.43 25.68 11.48
N VAL A 582 17.71 24.69 10.63
CA VAL A 582 17.02 24.50 9.36
C VAL A 582 15.56 24.13 9.63
N LYS A 583 14.63 24.85 9.00
CA LYS A 583 13.20 24.53 9.06
C LYS A 583 12.90 23.34 8.14
N ILE A 584 12.21 22.33 8.64
CA ILE A 584 11.92 21.08 7.94
C ILE A 584 10.43 20.78 8.00
N GLU A 585 9.79 20.68 6.86
CA GLU A 585 8.38 20.36 6.72
C GLU A 585 8.22 19.08 5.89
N LEU A 586 7.61 18.04 6.50
CA LEU A 586 7.47 16.72 5.91
C LEU A 586 6.01 16.35 5.73
N ILE A 587 5.63 15.85 4.54
CA ILE A 587 4.36 15.14 4.32
C ILE A 587 4.68 13.65 4.25
N ILE A 588 4.21 12.90 5.25
CA ILE A 588 4.43 11.46 5.34
C ILE A 588 3.08 10.76 5.50
N ARG A 589 2.62 10.11 4.43
CA ARG A 589 1.31 9.46 4.42
C ARG A 589 1.21 8.30 5.40
N GLY A 590 2.22 7.44 5.42
CA GLY A 590 2.21 6.14 6.13
C GLY A 590 3.13 6.13 7.35
N ILE A 591 4.17 5.29 7.30
CA ILE A 591 5.09 5.04 8.42
C ILE A 591 6.02 6.24 8.62
N CYS A 592 6.03 6.78 9.83
CA CYS A 592 6.93 7.85 10.24
C CYS A 592 7.63 7.49 11.54
N CYS A 593 8.94 7.18 11.46
CA CYS A 593 9.71 6.83 12.64
C CYS A 593 10.40 8.04 13.30
N ILE A 594 10.42 9.21 12.68
CA ILE A 594 10.92 10.45 13.30
C ILE A 594 9.89 11.00 14.29
N ARG A 595 10.32 11.64 15.36
CA ARG A 595 9.49 12.39 16.31
C ARG A 595 9.72 13.88 16.12
N PRO A 596 8.71 14.63 15.60
CA PRO A 596 8.82 16.08 15.45
C PRO A 596 8.61 16.80 16.78
N GLY A 597 9.03 18.07 16.87
CA GLY A 597 8.71 18.96 17.97
C GLY A 597 9.36 18.61 19.31
N VAL A 598 10.39 17.77 19.35
CA VAL A 598 11.18 17.48 20.56
C VAL A 598 12.15 18.62 20.80
N GLN A 599 12.03 19.27 21.97
CA GLN A 599 12.86 20.42 22.34
C GLN A 599 14.37 20.11 22.26
N GLY A 600 15.10 20.97 21.60
CA GLY A 600 16.54 20.86 21.40
C GLY A 600 16.99 19.81 20.37
N ILE A 601 16.06 19.04 19.79
CA ILE A 601 16.37 17.99 18.81
C ILE A 601 15.61 18.23 17.48
N SER A 602 14.29 18.22 17.53
CA SER A 602 13.44 18.30 16.34
C SER A 602 12.39 19.40 16.40
N GLU A 603 12.65 20.45 17.15
CA GLU A 603 11.71 21.59 17.31
C GLU A 603 11.46 22.32 15.99
N ASN A 604 12.36 22.22 15.02
CA ASN A 604 12.22 22.78 13.68
C ASN A 604 11.64 21.79 12.66
N ILE A 605 11.22 20.59 13.08
CA ILE A 605 10.62 19.58 12.22
C ILE A 605 9.10 19.54 12.44
N THR A 606 8.34 19.64 11.36
CA THR A 606 6.90 19.40 11.34
C THR A 606 6.58 18.21 10.44
N VAL A 607 5.72 17.31 10.91
CA VAL A 607 5.25 16.16 10.12
C VAL A 607 3.74 16.26 9.94
N THR A 608 3.34 16.29 8.67
CA THR A 608 1.93 16.29 8.24
C THR A 608 1.61 14.97 7.54
N SER A 609 0.39 14.48 7.68
CA SER A 609 -0.12 13.31 6.93
C SER A 609 -1.45 13.66 6.32
N ILE A 610 -1.62 13.36 5.03
CA ILE A 610 -2.87 13.53 4.29
C ILE A 610 -3.41 12.15 3.92
N VAL A 611 -4.63 11.87 4.36
CA VAL A 611 -5.42 10.70 3.97
C VAL A 611 -6.77 11.20 3.52
N GLY A 612 -7.21 10.81 2.33
CA GLY A 612 -8.46 11.30 1.76
C GLY A 612 -8.89 10.45 0.55
N ARG A 613 -9.59 11.09 -0.37
CA ARG A 613 -10.15 10.48 -1.59
C ARG A 613 -9.11 9.74 -2.41
N PHE A 614 -7.94 10.34 -2.62
CA PHE A 614 -6.83 9.75 -3.36
C PHE A 614 -5.70 9.35 -2.42
N LEU A 615 -5.01 8.25 -2.77
CA LEU A 615 -3.84 7.81 -2.05
C LEU A 615 -2.65 8.70 -2.39
N GLU A 616 -2.14 9.44 -1.40
CA GLU A 616 -0.92 10.25 -1.55
C GLU A 616 0.29 9.33 -1.75
N HIS A 617 0.86 9.31 -2.95
CA HIS A 617 1.87 8.33 -3.34
C HIS A 617 3.14 8.94 -3.93
N SER A 618 3.09 10.16 -4.48
CA SER A 618 4.25 10.84 -5.04
C SER A 618 5.36 11.05 -4.01
N ARG A 619 6.60 11.08 -4.48
CA ARG A 619 7.79 11.40 -3.67
C ARG A 619 8.44 12.63 -4.27
N ILE A 620 8.53 13.68 -3.47
CA ILE A 620 9.02 15.00 -3.84
C ILE A 620 9.98 15.47 -2.77
N PHE A 621 11.14 15.97 -3.16
CA PHE A 621 12.15 16.50 -2.26
C PHE A 621 12.56 17.89 -2.74
N TRP A 622 12.37 18.90 -1.91
CA TRP A 622 12.69 20.29 -2.20
C TRP A 622 13.62 20.86 -1.13
N PHE A 623 14.78 21.31 -1.57
CA PHE A 623 15.78 22.01 -0.79
C PHE A 623 15.84 23.46 -1.27
N HIS A 624 15.68 24.42 -0.37
CA HIS A 624 15.59 25.85 -0.72
C HIS A 624 16.90 26.40 -1.29
N HIS A 625 18.03 25.95 -0.76
CA HIS A 625 19.39 26.28 -1.21
C HIS A 625 19.56 27.75 -1.56
N ASN A 626 19.28 28.64 -0.57
CA ASN A 626 19.35 30.08 -0.67
C ASN A 626 18.56 30.67 -1.88
N GLY A 627 17.42 30.08 -2.25
CA GLY A 627 16.56 30.54 -3.35
C GLY A 627 16.78 29.86 -4.70
N GLU A 628 17.79 29.00 -4.86
CA GLU A 628 18.00 28.20 -6.07
C GLU A 628 16.88 27.16 -6.29
N ASN A 629 16.31 26.68 -5.20
CA ASN A 629 15.21 25.72 -5.19
C ASN A 629 15.54 24.41 -5.93
N LYS A 630 16.34 23.56 -5.32
CA LYS A 630 16.63 22.22 -5.84
C LYS A 630 15.43 21.31 -5.61
N VAL A 631 14.75 20.87 -6.66
CA VAL A 631 13.58 20.00 -6.61
C VAL A 631 13.88 18.67 -7.29
N PHE A 632 13.57 17.58 -6.59
CA PHE A 632 13.75 16.22 -7.07
C PHE A 632 12.43 15.44 -6.97
N LEU A 633 12.22 14.54 -7.92
CA LEU A 633 11.21 13.47 -7.83
C LEU A 633 11.90 12.12 -7.67
N SER A 634 11.23 11.16 -7.07
CA SER A 634 11.83 9.84 -6.80
C SER A 634 10.83 8.70 -6.83
N SER A 635 11.31 7.50 -7.13
CA SER A 635 10.60 6.25 -6.84
C SER A 635 10.82 5.77 -5.41
N ALA A 636 11.84 6.30 -4.72
CA ALA A 636 12.25 5.92 -3.38
C ALA A 636 11.56 6.72 -2.27
N ASP A 637 11.19 6.03 -1.19
CA ASP A 637 10.96 6.63 0.11
C ASP A 637 12.27 6.65 0.93
N MET A 638 12.38 7.48 1.94
CA MET A 638 13.52 7.46 2.88
C MET A 638 13.44 6.27 3.84
N MET A 639 13.54 5.07 3.27
CA MET A 639 13.51 3.79 3.97
C MET A 639 14.81 3.01 3.74
N THR A 640 15.34 2.37 4.77
CA THR A 640 16.58 1.57 4.66
C THR A 640 16.50 0.55 3.52
N ARG A 641 15.36 -0.14 3.36
CA ARG A 641 15.19 -1.10 2.26
C ARG A 641 15.24 -0.45 0.86
N ASN A 642 14.78 0.80 0.72
CA ASN A 642 14.85 1.52 -0.55
C ASN A 642 16.30 1.92 -0.86
N MET A 643 17.08 2.26 0.16
CA MET A 643 18.46 2.69 0.02
C MET A 643 19.43 1.54 -0.29
N ILE A 644 19.18 0.31 0.22
CA ILE A 644 20.17 -0.77 0.16
C ILE A 644 19.67 -2.11 -0.40
N LYS A 645 18.35 -2.29 -0.61
CA LYS A 645 17.73 -3.55 -1.06
C LYS A 645 16.83 -3.40 -2.28
N ARG A 646 16.81 -2.19 -2.87
CA ARG A 646 16.03 -1.89 -4.05
C ARG A 646 16.84 -1.14 -5.09
N VAL A 647 16.43 -1.29 -6.35
CA VAL A 647 16.83 -0.40 -7.42
C VAL A 647 15.77 0.70 -7.53
N GLU A 648 16.16 1.90 -7.18
CA GLU A 648 15.32 3.11 -7.17
C GLU A 648 16.01 4.21 -7.96
N ILE A 649 15.24 5.23 -8.37
CA ILE A 649 15.75 6.43 -9.02
C ILE A 649 15.32 7.69 -8.27
N LEU A 650 16.24 8.63 -8.18
CA LEU A 650 16.03 10.04 -7.80
C LEU A 650 16.50 10.89 -8.97
N PHE A 651 15.72 11.86 -9.36
CA PHE A 651 16.03 12.70 -10.53
C PHE A 651 15.63 14.16 -10.28
N PRO A 652 16.51 15.12 -10.69
CA PRO A 652 16.25 16.54 -10.55
C PRO A 652 15.23 17.03 -11.59
N VAL A 653 14.47 18.05 -11.23
CA VAL A 653 13.59 18.80 -12.12
C VAL A 653 14.29 20.10 -12.52
N TYR A 654 14.61 20.25 -13.80
CA TYR A 654 15.36 21.44 -14.28
C TYR A 654 14.47 22.54 -14.82
N SER A 655 13.34 22.20 -15.49
CA SER A 655 12.41 23.22 -16.02
C SER A 655 11.90 24.12 -14.89
N PRO A 656 12.12 25.45 -14.98
CA PRO A 656 11.64 26.39 -13.96
C PRO A 656 10.10 26.36 -13.82
N GLU A 657 9.39 26.15 -14.93
CA GLU A 657 7.92 26.10 -14.98
C GLU A 657 7.40 24.88 -14.19
N ILE A 658 7.97 23.70 -14.47
CA ILE A 658 7.61 22.45 -13.79
C ILE A 658 8.00 22.53 -12.31
N LYS A 659 9.20 23.04 -12.00
CA LYS A 659 9.67 23.26 -10.65
C LYS A 659 8.71 24.12 -9.83
N ASN A 660 8.31 25.28 -10.38
CA ASN A 660 7.36 26.18 -9.74
C ASN A 660 5.99 25.54 -9.54
N ARG A 661 5.52 24.74 -10.50
CA ARG A 661 4.26 23.99 -10.38
C ARG A 661 4.33 22.98 -9.24
N ILE A 662 5.40 22.20 -9.13
CA ILE A 662 5.59 21.25 -8.04
C ILE A 662 5.65 21.95 -6.68
N ILE A 663 6.33 23.08 -6.58
CA ILE A 663 6.42 23.88 -5.35
C ILE A 663 5.03 24.37 -4.92
N LYS A 664 4.20 24.88 -5.86
CA LYS A 664 2.82 25.28 -5.57
C LYS A 664 1.95 24.12 -5.09
N ILE A 665 2.06 22.94 -5.73
CA ILE A 665 1.36 21.73 -5.30
C ILE A 665 1.73 21.38 -3.85
N MET A 666 3.01 21.39 -3.50
CA MET A 666 3.45 21.13 -2.14
C MET A 666 2.94 22.19 -1.16
N GLN A 667 2.97 23.47 -1.54
CA GLN A 667 2.45 24.55 -0.68
C GLN A 667 0.99 24.33 -0.34
N LEU A 668 0.14 24.06 -1.34
CA LEU A 668 -1.28 23.81 -1.14
C LEU A 668 -1.54 22.58 -0.24
N GLN A 669 -0.74 21.51 -0.40
CA GLN A 669 -0.83 20.33 0.47
C GLN A 669 -0.45 20.66 1.93
N PHE A 670 0.52 21.56 2.17
CA PHE A 670 0.83 22.03 3.53
C PHE A 670 -0.22 22.99 4.08
N GLU A 671 -1.00 23.64 3.24
CA GLU A 671 -2.11 24.53 3.65
C GLU A 671 -3.39 23.74 3.95
N ASP A 672 -3.51 22.49 3.49
CA ASP A 672 -4.67 21.62 3.76
C ASP A 672 -5.01 21.60 5.25
N ASN A 673 -6.27 21.91 5.59
CA ASN A 673 -6.80 21.95 6.93
C ASN A 673 -8.06 21.07 7.11
N GLN A 674 -8.44 20.31 6.07
CA GLN A 674 -9.58 19.40 6.10
C GLN A 674 -9.15 17.96 6.24
N LYS A 675 -8.11 17.52 5.50
CA LYS A 675 -7.63 16.14 5.48
C LYS A 675 -6.23 15.98 6.07
N ALA A 676 -5.54 17.08 6.37
CA ALA A 676 -4.23 17.05 6.98
C ALA A 676 -4.29 16.79 8.49
N ARG A 677 -3.40 15.94 8.96
CA ARG A 677 -3.16 15.66 10.38
C ARG A 677 -1.69 15.94 10.70
N ILE A 678 -1.44 16.56 11.84
CA ILE A 678 -0.10 16.87 12.33
C ILE A 678 0.29 15.84 13.38
N GLN A 679 1.53 15.33 13.28
CA GLN A 679 2.12 14.45 14.28
C GLN A 679 2.69 15.26 15.44
N ASP A 680 2.34 14.88 16.67
CA ASP A 680 2.96 15.44 17.89
C ASP A 680 4.28 14.73 18.26
N SER A 681 4.98 15.25 19.27
CA SER A 681 6.24 14.70 19.77
C SER A 681 6.11 13.30 20.41
N ASN A 682 4.89 12.81 20.67
CA ASN A 682 4.62 11.46 21.15
C ASN A 682 4.29 10.48 20.01
N GLY A 683 4.27 10.95 18.77
CA GLY A 683 3.94 10.14 17.58
C GLY A 683 2.44 9.99 17.31
N LYS A 684 1.58 10.76 18.01
CA LYS A 684 0.14 10.78 17.76
C LYS A 684 -0.20 11.81 16.70
N TYR A 685 -1.27 11.55 15.96
CA TYR A 685 -1.76 12.45 14.92
C TYR A 685 -3.05 13.12 15.34
N HIS A 686 -3.15 14.42 15.04
CA HIS A 686 -4.31 15.26 15.32
C HIS A 686 -4.67 16.03 14.06
N TYR A 687 -5.96 16.24 13.80
CA TYR A 687 -6.38 17.12 12.71
C TYR A 687 -5.74 18.48 12.85
N LYS A 688 -5.34 19.04 11.73
CA LYS A 688 -4.76 20.38 11.71
C LYS A 688 -5.83 21.40 12.07
N GLU A 689 -5.69 22.00 13.25
CA GLU A 689 -6.67 22.98 13.75
C GLU A 689 -6.66 24.27 12.91
N ASP A 690 -7.83 24.75 12.58
CA ASP A 690 -8.00 26.07 11.98
C ASP A 690 -8.05 27.13 13.10
N HIS A 691 -6.91 27.71 13.45
CA HIS A 691 -6.80 28.68 14.52
C HIS A 691 -7.40 30.07 14.20
N ASN A 692 -7.82 30.33 12.93
CA ASN A 692 -8.19 31.68 12.50
C ASN A 692 -9.56 31.79 11.82
N GLY A 693 -10.40 30.73 11.78
CA GLY A 693 -11.66 30.74 11.02
C GLY A 693 -11.45 30.94 9.52
N ASN A 694 -10.29 30.46 9.02
CA ASN A 694 -9.89 30.60 7.65
C ASN A 694 -10.69 29.68 6.72
N LYS A 695 -10.63 29.96 5.45
CA LYS A 695 -11.17 29.16 4.37
C LYS A 695 -10.85 27.66 4.55
N LYS A 696 -11.83 26.79 4.37
CA LYS A 696 -11.64 25.35 4.30
C LYS A 696 -10.79 24.99 3.08
N ILE A 697 -9.65 24.34 3.28
CA ILE A 697 -8.72 23.93 2.25
C ILE A 697 -8.60 22.41 2.26
N ASN A 698 -9.18 21.75 1.25
CA ASN A 698 -8.94 20.36 0.90
C ASN A 698 -8.09 20.34 -0.37
N SER A 699 -6.82 20.03 -0.25
CA SER A 699 -5.87 20.11 -1.35
C SER A 699 -6.26 19.22 -2.54
N GLN A 700 -6.80 18.03 -2.29
CA GLN A 700 -7.23 17.12 -3.35
C GLN A 700 -8.43 17.64 -4.13
N GLU A 701 -9.41 18.25 -3.44
CA GLU A 701 -10.58 18.85 -4.11
C GLU A 701 -10.19 20.09 -4.92
N ILE A 702 -9.27 20.91 -4.41
CA ILE A 702 -8.77 22.08 -5.14
C ILE A 702 -8.05 21.62 -6.42
N PHE A 703 -7.19 20.59 -6.37
CA PHE A 703 -6.55 20.08 -7.58
C PHE A 703 -7.54 19.50 -8.59
N LEU A 704 -8.65 18.90 -8.13
CA LEU A 704 -9.73 18.46 -9.02
C LEU A 704 -10.38 19.65 -9.73
N GLN A 705 -10.70 20.71 -8.98
CA GLN A 705 -11.31 21.95 -9.52
C GLN A 705 -10.37 22.65 -10.51
N GLU A 706 -9.09 22.79 -10.16
CA GLU A 706 -8.08 23.37 -11.06
C GLU A 706 -7.96 22.57 -12.37
N ALA A 707 -7.98 21.22 -12.30
CA ALA A 707 -7.88 20.37 -13.47
C ALA A 707 -9.04 20.56 -14.45
N ILE A 708 -10.27 20.78 -13.96
CA ILE A 708 -11.44 21.02 -14.82
C ILE A 708 -11.62 22.51 -15.20
N GLY A 709 -10.66 23.36 -14.83
CA GLY A 709 -10.69 24.79 -15.16
C GLY A 709 -11.76 25.59 -14.41
N GLN A 710 -12.25 25.09 -13.28
CA GLN A 710 -13.14 25.85 -12.41
C GLN A 710 -12.30 26.85 -11.58
N PRO A 711 -12.74 28.13 -11.47
CA PRO A 711 -12.07 29.05 -10.58
C PRO A 711 -12.19 28.53 -9.15
N THR A 712 -11.05 28.31 -8.53
CA THR A 712 -11.02 28.14 -7.07
C THR A 712 -11.50 29.47 -6.47
N GLU A 713 -12.59 29.46 -5.71
CA GLU A 713 -13.03 30.65 -5.00
C GLU A 713 -11.88 31.17 -4.13
N GLU A 714 -11.38 32.36 -4.46
CA GLU A 714 -10.29 33.06 -3.74
C GLU A 714 -10.64 33.34 -2.27
#